data_be44e5898402a3ef37c27f9a03979e1c
#
_entry.id   be44e5898402a3ef37c27f9a03979e1c
#
_cell.length_a   1.000
_cell.length_b   1.000
_cell.length_c   1.000
_cell.angle_alpha   90.00
_cell.angle_beta   90.00
_cell.angle_gamma   90.00
#
_symmetry.space_group_name_H-M   'P 1'
#
loop_
_entity.id
_entity.type
_entity.pdbx_description
1 polymer ?
#
loop_
_entity_poly.entity_id
_entity_poly.type
_entity_poly.pdbx_seq_one_letter_code
_entity_poly.pdbx_strand_id
1 'polypeptide(L)'
;MITDLRFASRKLLKSPGFTSVVVITLALGIGANAAIFTLVRGVLIKPLVNRDEDRLIYIRQSAPGAGTENSTWSMPEIGDLKARVKSFSEFGDFSTISFTMIGLGEPREVNGGVVNGSYFEVMGLRPVLGRLIGPEDDGPKAAGVVVLTYRFWSNALYRDPSVIGKTANLGGVGGDRSATIIGVLEPCVPYPQETEIIANVASSPHHLSATMVTERVHRMTELFGRLAPGATLDQARVELRSVYAAMKKDHPEAYSKQADFQISAKRVRDQITSGARTVLLLLLAGAALVFVVACSNVANLILARTVRREGELAVRTALGASRSALRRMLLAESLLLCGAGAALGVLSAQWMVDVLARYASRFSVRALGLTIDSSLLWVGAALAIVAAVILAFVPRLPNDTSGALHSSSGSVRLTGSKGRQRIFVVTQIGASFVLLAGASMLVTALLALQRTKTGMDTRRVLAINVPAVFNGKTQEQVVDLYKEIIRRIEALPGVNKTAFGMIAPWRDAGTGPTLQFNAEGYVNAAGEEDPRTQFRVISPGFFAALGVPIIAGRDFNELDGRSEETVAIISETLARRMFPNQDPINRHVFWTDPVLKVTRVTPPKPQRIIGVAADIDDVHIVPEPTMTIYHSFEQGPLFRGRLFIHTSANPYSLITPVTRIIRGMSAEQPIERAGTLEDARAEVLSPQRLNSMVFGVFAAVALSIAVVGVAGVLAFSVSARTREFGIRLALGSQPQRLFRDVISEGAAMATAGIVAGAVFGFRPGACGAQLFRGCSDARRFAGVRLGVCAAYCRGDRINAAGSARSARRCYSSTTHRVILRTRNLLL
;
A
#
# COMPACT_ATOMS: atom_id res chain seq x y z
N MET A 1 -33.84 -20.68 29.60
CA MET A 1 -33.21 -19.93 28.46
C MET A 1 -34.11 -19.87 27.22
N ILE A 2 -34.72 -20.98 26.74
CA ILE A 2 -35.64 -20.95 25.58
C ILE A 2 -36.85 -20.09 25.85
N THR A 3 -37.48 -20.25 27.05
CA THR A 3 -38.61 -19.43 27.53
C THR A 3 -38.25 -17.95 27.62
N ASP A 4 -37.03 -17.63 28.08
CA ASP A 4 -36.51 -16.25 28.17
C ASP A 4 -36.35 -15.64 26.78
N LEU A 5 -35.83 -16.40 25.79
CA LEU A 5 -35.71 -15.98 24.40
C LEU A 5 -37.07 -15.72 23.73
N ARG A 6 -38.05 -16.60 23.91
CA ARG A 6 -39.41 -16.40 23.38
C ARG A 6 -40.07 -15.14 23.98
N PHE A 7 -39.87 -14.92 25.28
CA PHE A 7 -40.38 -13.72 25.95
C PHE A 7 -39.69 -12.45 25.42
N ALA A 8 -38.36 -12.48 25.29
CA ALA A 8 -37.58 -11.37 24.78
C ALA A 8 -37.98 -11.04 23.32
N SER A 9 -38.18 -12.04 22.44
CA SER A 9 -38.59 -11.83 21.05
C SER A 9 -39.92 -11.11 20.92
N ARG A 10 -40.96 -11.60 21.65
CA ARG A 10 -42.29 -10.95 21.68
C ARG A 10 -42.23 -9.50 22.16
N LYS A 11 -41.34 -9.23 23.13
CA LYS A 11 -41.16 -7.89 23.71
C LYS A 11 -40.43 -6.93 22.74
N LEU A 12 -39.46 -7.41 22.03
CA LEU A 12 -38.72 -6.63 21.01
C LEU A 12 -39.62 -6.30 19.81
N LEU A 13 -40.46 -7.23 19.37
CA LEU A 13 -41.42 -6.99 18.31
C LEU A 13 -42.45 -5.89 18.65
N LYS A 14 -42.80 -5.72 19.95
CA LYS A 14 -43.68 -4.63 20.42
C LYS A 14 -43.02 -3.25 20.44
N SER A 15 -41.68 -3.15 20.19
CA SER A 15 -40.99 -1.88 20.16
C SER A 15 -40.09 -1.78 18.91
N PRO A 16 -40.67 -1.71 17.69
CA PRO A 16 -39.92 -1.85 16.43
C PRO A 16 -38.89 -0.74 16.23
N GLY A 17 -39.22 0.50 16.56
CA GLY A 17 -38.27 1.63 16.42
C GLY A 17 -37.00 1.46 17.26
N PHE A 18 -37.13 1.06 18.55
CA PHE A 18 -35.96 0.76 19.38
C PHE A 18 -35.16 -0.41 18.81
N THR A 19 -35.82 -1.49 18.46
CA THR A 19 -35.19 -2.70 17.94
C THR A 19 -34.41 -2.42 16.65
N SER A 20 -35.01 -1.69 15.70
CA SER A 20 -34.39 -1.33 14.43
C SER A 20 -33.15 -0.47 14.62
N VAL A 21 -33.22 0.57 15.46
CA VAL A 21 -32.05 1.43 15.74
C VAL A 21 -30.91 0.63 16.35
N VAL A 22 -31.20 -0.23 17.33
CA VAL A 22 -30.19 -1.07 17.98
C VAL A 22 -29.58 -2.06 17.00
N VAL A 23 -30.42 -2.78 16.23
CA VAL A 23 -29.97 -3.77 15.27
C VAL A 23 -29.12 -3.15 14.16
N ILE A 24 -29.53 -2.01 13.59
CA ILE A 24 -28.75 -1.29 12.56
C ILE A 24 -27.43 -0.81 13.11
N THR A 25 -27.43 -0.22 14.33
CA THR A 25 -26.20 0.24 14.98
C THR A 25 -25.19 -0.90 15.19
N LEU A 26 -25.68 -2.05 15.69
CA LEU A 26 -24.84 -3.24 15.90
C LEU A 26 -24.40 -3.85 14.57
N ALA A 27 -25.28 -3.88 13.55
CA ALA A 27 -24.95 -4.38 12.22
C ALA A 27 -23.79 -3.60 11.58
N LEU A 28 -23.79 -2.26 11.68
CA LEU A 28 -22.69 -1.43 11.20
C LEU A 28 -21.39 -1.69 11.97
N GLY A 29 -21.44 -1.78 13.30
CA GLY A 29 -20.27 -2.04 14.13
C GLY A 29 -19.69 -3.44 13.94
N ILE A 30 -20.52 -4.47 13.94
CA ILE A 30 -20.09 -5.87 13.78
C ILE A 30 -19.69 -6.13 12.33
N GLY A 31 -20.44 -5.64 11.35
CA GLY A 31 -20.16 -5.83 9.92
C GLY A 31 -18.82 -5.22 9.50
N ALA A 32 -18.56 -3.98 9.90
CA ALA A 32 -17.29 -3.32 9.64
C ALA A 32 -16.09 -4.11 10.21
N ASN A 33 -16.21 -4.57 11.46
CA ASN A 33 -15.14 -5.36 12.08
C ASN A 33 -14.98 -6.74 11.43
N ALA A 34 -16.07 -7.42 11.11
CA ALA A 34 -16.01 -8.71 10.44
C ALA A 34 -15.36 -8.60 9.06
N ALA A 35 -15.71 -7.58 8.27
CA ALA A 35 -15.11 -7.36 6.95
C ALA A 35 -13.60 -7.04 7.03
N ILE A 36 -13.20 -6.10 7.91
CA ILE A 36 -11.78 -5.76 8.07
C ILE A 36 -11.00 -6.93 8.67
N PHE A 37 -11.56 -7.65 9.63
CA PHE A 37 -10.90 -8.83 10.19
C PHE A 37 -10.69 -9.93 9.14
N THR A 38 -11.66 -10.16 8.24
CA THR A 38 -11.52 -11.12 7.15
C THR A 38 -10.35 -10.72 6.24
N LEU A 39 -10.21 -9.43 5.92
CA LEU A 39 -9.09 -8.91 5.15
C LEU A 39 -7.76 -9.10 5.91
N VAL A 40 -7.71 -8.72 7.19
CA VAL A 40 -6.53 -8.89 8.05
C VAL A 40 -6.13 -10.36 8.14
N ARG A 41 -7.09 -11.26 8.37
CA ARG A 41 -6.84 -12.69 8.44
C ARG A 41 -6.30 -13.23 7.12
N GLY A 42 -6.94 -12.90 6.01
CA GLY A 42 -6.52 -13.36 4.67
C GLY A 42 -5.13 -12.89 4.28
N VAL A 43 -4.78 -11.66 4.62
CA VAL A 43 -3.49 -11.07 4.24
C VAL A 43 -2.40 -11.37 5.27
N LEU A 44 -2.67 -11.24 6.58
CA LEU A 44 -1.61 -11.33 7.61
C LEU A 44 -1.53 -12.69 8.30
N ILE A 45 -2.67 -13.38 8.50
CA ILE A 45 -2.73 -14.54 9.41
C ILE A 45 -2.80 -15.87 8.67
N LYS A 46 -3.57 -15.95 7.57
CA LYS A 46 -3.75 -17.21 6.82
C LYS A 46 -2.40 -17.79 6.41
N PRO A 47 -2.12 -19.09 6.62
CA PRO A 47 -0.89 -19.72 6.18
C PRO A 47 -0.68 -19.58 4.67
N LEU A 48 0.56 -19.65 4.21
CA LEU A 48 0.88 -19.80 2.79
C LEU A 48 0.53 -21.23 2.35
N VAL A 49 0.37 -21.44 1.06
CA VAL A 49 0.20 -22.78 0.45
C VAL A 49 1.51 -23.57 0.50
N ASN A 50 2.63 -22.83 0.59
CA ASN A 50 3.98 -23.38 0.67
C ASN A 50 4.13 -24.36 1.83
N ARG A 51 4.60 -25.57 1.56
CA ARG A 51 4.85 -26.58 2.61
C ARG A 51 5.94 -26.12 3.55
N ASP A 52 5.76 -26.35 4.86
CA ASP A 52 6.69 -25.95 5.91
C ASP A 52 7.08 -24.47 5.82
N GLU A 53 6.09 -23.58 5.68
CA GLU A 53 6.30 -22.13 5.47
C GLU A 53 7.19 -21.47 6.53
N ASP A 54 7.23 -22.04 7.76
CA ASP A 54 8.07 -21.52 8.84
C ASP A 54 9.56 -21.72 8.59
N ARG A 55 9.93 -22.67 7.73
CA ARG A 55 11.30 -22.93 7.30
C ARG A 55 11.68 -22.19 6.01
N LEU A 56 10.71 -21.54 5.36
CA LEU A 56 10.93 -20.81 4.11
C LEU A 56 11.35 -19.37 4.41
N ILE A 57 12.60 -19.04 4.05
CA ILE A 57 13.25 -17.78 4.37
C ILE A 57 13.56 -17.01 3.09
N TYR A 58 13.24 -15.73 3.11
CA TYR A 58 13.68 -14.75 2.12
C TYR A 58 14.97 -14.10 2.60
N ILE A 59 16.01 -14.14 1.78
CA ILE A 59 17.33 -13.62 2.07
C ILE A 59 17.55 -12.40 1.19
N ARG A 60 17.71 -11.24 1.82
CA ARG A 60 17.78 -9.95 1.15
C ARG A 60 19.12 -9.25 1.44
N GLN A 61 19.65 -8.62 0.40
CA GLN A 61 20.74 -7.68 0.48
C GLN A 61 20.19 -6.24 0.38
N SER A 62 20.74 -5.31 1.14
CA SER A 62 20.38 -3.88 1.07
C SER A 62 21.64 -3.03 1.06
N ALA A 63 21.55 -1.85 0.48
CA ALA A 63 22.63 -0.86 0.41
C ALA A 63 22.10 0.53 0.85
N PRO A 64 21.89 0.74 2.18
CA PRO A 64 21.30 1.98 2.68
C PRO A 64 22.08 3.24 2.31
N GLY A 65 23.41 3.16 2.24
CA GLY A 65 24.25 4.28 1.80
C GLY A 65 24.04 4.70 0.34
N ALA A 66 23.58 3.76 -0.51
CA ALA A 66 23.14 4.02 -1.88
C ALA A 66 21.63 4.25 -2.02
N GLY A 67 20.89 4.32 -0.90
CA GLY A 67 19.43 4.50 -0.91
C GLY A 67 18.65 3.26 -1.36
N THR A 68 19.27 2.08 -1.46
CA THR A 68 18.65 0.86 -1.98
C THR A 68 18.26 -0.08 -0.84
N GLU A 69 16.95 -0.31 -0.66
CA GLU A 69 16.44 -1.25 0.36
C GLU A 69 16.56 -2.72 -0.04
N ASN A 70 16.53 -3.02 -1.34
CA ASN A 70 16.73 -4.36 -1.88
C ASN A 70 17.65 -4.29 -3.10
N SER A 71 18.90 -4.72 -2.91
CA SER A 71 19.91 -4.72 -3.97
C SER A 71 19.90 -6.01 -4.80
N THR A 72 19.04 -6.97 -4.47
CA THR A 72 19.04 -8.31 -5.08
C THR A 72 20.42 -9.00 -5.03
N TRP A 73 20.60 -10.10 -5.71
CA TRP A 73 21.82 -10.90 -5.69
C TRP A 73 22.34 -11.12 -7.11
N SER A 74 23.65 -11.25 -7.24
CA SER A 74 24.28 -11.80 -8.45
C SER A 74 24.45 -13.32 -8.32
N MET A 75 24.61 -14.01 -9.44
CA MET A 75 24.80 -15.47 -9.43
C MET A 75 26.09 -15.91 -8.70
N PRO A 76 27.25 -15.22 -8.82
CA PRO A 76 28.43 -15.52 -8.02
C PRO A 76 28.21 -15.34 -6.51
N GLU A 77 27.47 -14.30 -6.07
CA GLU A 77 27.13 -14.09 -4.65
C GLU A 77 26.25 -15.24 -4.11
N ILE A 78 25.26 -15.68 -4.90
CA ILE A 78 24.42 -16.83 -4.58
C ILE A 78 25.27 -18.12 -4.46
N GLY A 79 26.22 -18.31 -5.38
CA GLY A 79 27.17 -19.43 -5.35
C GLY A 79 27.98 -19.47 -4.06
N ASP A 80 28.51 -18.34 -3.61
CA ASP A 80 29.25 -18.23 -2.36
C ASP A 80 28.38 -18.57 -1.13
N LEU A 81 27.14 -18.08 -1.10
CA LEU A 81 26.21 -18.41 -0.02
C LEU A 81 25.87 -19.89 0.00
N LYS A 82 25.58 -20.50 -1.17
CA LYS A 82 25.31 -21.95 -1.30
C LYS A 82 26.49 -22.79 -0.81
N ALA A 83 27.71 -22.38 -1.09
CA ALA A 83 28.90 -23.12 -0.73
C ALA A 83 29.26 -23.02 0.77
N ARG A 84 29.00 -21.88 1.41
CA ARG A 84 29.54 -21.55 2.74
C ARG A 84 28.50 -21.62 3.86
N VAL A 85 27.20 -21.50 3.57
CA VAL A 85 26.13 -21.47 4.60
C VAL A 85 25.52 -22.85 4.77
N LYS A 86 25.46 -23.35 6.00
CA LYS A 86 25.00 -24.72 6.35
C LYS A 86 23.63 -24.74 7.02
N SER A 87 23.15 -23.61 7.52
CA SER A 87 21.83 -23.49 8.16
C SER A 87 20.67 -23.68 7.18
N PHE A 88 20.93 -23.73 5.88
CA PHE A 88 19.93 -24.01 4.85
C PHE A 88 20.18 -25.37 4.21
N SER A 89 19.12 -26.13 3.99
CA SER A 89 19.17 -27.38 3.24
C SER A 89 19.28 -27.18 1.75
N GLU A 90 18.65 -26.11 1.24
CA GLU A 90 18.60 -25.81 -0.18
C GLU A 90 18.31 -24.31 -0.40
N PHE A 91 18.73 -23.77 -1.58
CA PHE A 91 18.49 -22.42 -2.01
C PHE A 91 17.78 -22.40 -3.36
N GLY A 92 16.72 -21.60 -3.46
CA GLY A 92 16.02 -21.28 -4.70
C GLY A 92 16.25 -19.82 -5.07
N ASP A 93 16.42 -19.57 -6.33
CA ASP A 93 16.57 -18.22 -6.86
C ASP A 93 15.44 -17.86 -7.82
N PHE A 94 15.16 -16.56 -7.96
CA PHE A 94 14.09 -16.04 -8.78
C PHE A 94 14.49 -14.68 -9.33
N SER A 95 14.64 -14.58 -10.65
CA SER A 95 14.87 -13.30 -11.32
C SER A 95 13.59 -12.81 -11.97
N THR A 96 13.15 -11.62 -11.60
CA THR A 96 11.98 -10.98 -12.21
C THR A 96 12.30 -10.46 -13.59
N ILE A 97 11.51 -10.83 -14.58
CA ILE A 97 11.66 -10.40 -15.97
C ILE A 97 10.28 -10.28 -16.64
N SER A 98 10.15 -9.42 -17.64
CA SER A 98 8.97 -9.39 -18.52
C SER A 98 9.33 -10.04 -19.85
N PHE A 99 8.43 -10.87 -20.36
CA PHE A 99 8.52 -11.47 -21.69
C PHE A 99 7.39 -10.99 -22.58
N THR A 100 7.68 -10.85 -23.86
CA THR A 100 6.64 -10.81 -24.90
C THR A 100 6.31 -12.23 -25.31
N MET A 101 5.13 -12.72 -24.97
CA MET A 101 4.70 -14.09 -25.25
C MET A 101 3.87 -14.14 -26.52
N ILE A 102 4.29 -14.99 -27.48
CA ILE A 102 3.63 -15.22 -28.76
C ILE A 102 3.38 -16.72 -28.90
N GLY A 103 2.27 -17.09 -29.56
CA GLY A 103 1.92 -18.50 -29.83
C GLY A 103 0.88 -19.10 -28.89
N LEU A 104 0.42 -18.36 -27.87
CA LEU A 104 -0.64 -18.76 -26.96
C LEU A 104 -1.73 -17.68 -26.89
N GLY A 105 -2.63 -17.72 -27.87
CA GLY A 105 -3.67 -16.70 -27.99
C GLY A 105 -3.13 -15.40 -28.57
N GLU A 106 -3.69 -14.27 -28.12
CA GLU A 106 -3.20 -12.95 -28.55
C GLU A 106 -1.80 -12.67 -27.97
N PRO A 107 -0.88 -12.08 -28.76
CA PRO A 107 0.43 -11.63 -28.29
C PRO A 107 0.27 -10.68 -27.09
N ARG A 108 1.07 -10.90 -26.04
CA ARG A 108 0.99 -10.11 -24.80
C ARG A 108 2.32 -9.97 -24.09
N GLU A 109 2.48 -8.89 -23.34
CA GLU A 109 3.55 -8.77 -22.35
C GLU A 109 3.13 -9.55 -21.09
N VAL A 110 3.95 -10.50 -20.64
CA VAL A 110 3.72 -11.30 -19.44
C VAL A 110 4.81 -11.03 -18.40
N ASN A 111 4.39 -10.88 -17.14
CA ASN A 111 5.32 -10.82 -16.04
C ASN A 111 5.82 -12.24 -15.74
N GLY A 112 7.12 -12.43 -15.91
CA GLY A 112 7.77 -13.72 -15.72
C GLY A 112 8.74 -13.75 -14.57
N GLY A 113 9.05 -14.93 -14.11
CA GLY A 113 10.18 -15.26 -13.28
C GLY A 113 11.10 -16.23 -14.01
N VAL A 114 12.41 -16.07 -13.88
CA VAL A 114 13.40 -17.07 -14.28
C VAL A 114 13.98 -17.68 -13.01
N VAL A 115 13.98 -19.02 -12.93
CA VAL A 115 14.32 -19.78 -11.73
C VAL A 115 15.33 -20.88 -12.02
N ASN A 116 16.08 -21.27 -10.99
CA ASN A 116 16.90 -22.48 -11.03
C ASN A 116 16.05 -23.75 -10.74
N GLY A 117 16.63 -24.92 -10.98
CA GLY A 117 15.96 -26.20 -10.82
C GLY A 117 15.49 -26.52 -9.40
N SER A 118 16.09 -25.95 -8.36
CA SER A 118 15.69 -26.17 -6.94
C SER A 118 14.59 -25.23 -6.43
N TYR A 119 14.21 -24.19 -7.20
CA TYR A 119 13.27 -23.15 -6.73
C TYR A 119 11.94 -23.71 -6.22
N PHE A 120 11.29 -24.60 -6.98
CA PHE A 120 9.96 -25.10 -6.59
C PHE A 120 10.04 -26.06 -5.38
N GLU A 121 11.13 -26.80 -5.23
CA GLU A 121 11.37 -27.63 -4.06
C GLU A 121 11.57 -26.76 -2.80
N VAL A 122 12.39 -25.71 -2.90
CA VAL A 122 12.58 -24.73 -1.84
C VAL A 122 11.27 -24.05 -1.48
N MET A 123 10.48 -23.62 -2.46
CA MET A 123 9.18 -23.00 -2.24
C MET A 123 8.13 -23.99 -1.72
N GLY A 124 8.32 -25.29 -1.91
CA GLY A 124 7.41 -26.34 -1.45
C GLY A 124 6.05 -26.31 -2.17
N LEU A 125 6.03 -25.93 -3.44
CA LEU A 125 4.83 -25.82 -4.29
C LEU A 125 4.59 -27.08 -5.11
N ARG A 126 3.37 -27.29 -5.58
CA ARG A 126 2.94 -28.45 -6.39
C ARG A 126 2.34 -28.04 -7.72
N PRO A 127 2.40 -28.91 -8.75
CA PRO A 127 1.64 -28.70 -9.97
C PRO A 127 0.18 -29.13 -9.79
N VAL A 128 -0.74 -28.45 -10.49
CA VAL A 128 -2.12 -28.91 -10.71
C VAL A 128 -2.21 -29.73 -11.98
N LEU A 129 -1.42 -29.35 -12.99
CA LEU A 129 -1.29 -30.07 -14.27
C LEU A 129 0.20 -30.21 -14.62
N GLY A 130 0.58 -31.33 -15.23
CA GLY A 130 1.93 -31.56 -15.67
C GLY A 130 2.95 -31.66 -14.52
N ARG A 131 4.13 -31.08 -14.72
CA ARG A 131 5.22 -31.04 -13.73
C ARG A 131 5.78 -29.63 -13.52
N LEU A 132 6.56 -29.44 -12.49
CA LEU A 132 7.30 -28.19 -12.26
C LEU A 132 8.73 -28.31 -12.77
N ILE A 133 9.43 -27.17 -12.87
CA ILE A 133 10.86 -27.11 -13.21
C ILE A 133 11.62 -27.80 -12.08
N GLY A 134 12.50 -28.72 -12.47
CA GLY A 134 13.36 -29.49 -11.61
C GLY A 134 14.83 -29.35 -11.97
N PRO A 135 15.74 -30.08 -11.26
CA PRO A 135 17.17 -30.06 -11.55
C PRO A 135 17.52 -30.52 -12.99
N GLU A 136 16.67 -31.34 -13.61
CA GLU A 136 16.81 -31.79 -15.01
C GLU A 136 16.59 -30.67 -16.03
N ASP A 137 15.89 -29.63 -15.64
CA ASP A 137 15.62 -28.46 -16.49
C ASP A 137 16.64 -27.33 -16.30
N ASP A 138 17.65 -27.53 -15.49
CA ASP A 138 18.64 -26.51 -15.13
C ASP A 138 19.84 -26.54 -16.10
N GLY A 139 20.47 -25.38 -16.23
CA GLY A 139 21.67 -25.20 -17.01
C GLY A 139 21.47 -24.73 -18.46
N PRO A 140 22.55 -24.29 -19.12
CA PRO A 140 22.49 -23.60 -20.40
C PRO A 140 22.12 -24.50 -21.60
N LYS A 141 22.24 -25.82 -21.44
CA LYS A 141 21.93 -26.81 -22.49
C LYS A 141 20.53 -27.43 -22.32
N ALA A 142 19.84 -27.11 -21.24
CA ALA A 142 18.49 -27.61 -21.02
C ALA A 142 17.51 -27.08 -22.09
N ALA A 143 16.43 -27.80 -22.31
CA ALA A 143 15.34 -27.29 -23.14
C ALA A 143 14.66 -26.10 -22.46
N GLY A 144 14.20 -25.13 -23.23
CA GLY A 144 13.39 -24.04 -22.71
C GLY A 144 12.02 -24.57 -22.24
N VAL A 145 11.73 -24.37 -20.95
CA VAL A 145 10.48 -24.82 -20.33
C VAL A 145 9.86 -23.71 -19.51
N VAL A 146 8.53 -23.75 -19.41
CA VAL A 146 7.76 -22.76 -18.65
C VAL A 146 6.61 -23.42 -17.89
N VAL A 147 6.38 -22.91 -16.67
CA VAL A 147 5.26 -23.26 -15.80
C VAL A 147 4.34 -22.04 -15.75
N LEU A 148 3.05 -22.27 -15.96
CA LEU A 148 2.03 -21.22 -15.86
C LEU A 148 1.57 -21.08 -14.40
N THR A 149 1.32 -19.87 -13.94
CA THR A 149 0.61 -19.69 -12.68
C THR A 149 -0.86 -20.06 -12.83
N TYR A 150 -1.49 -20.55 -11.77
CA TYR A 150 -2.91 -20.91 -11.79
C TYR A 150 -3.81 -19.76 -12.24
N ARG A 151 -3.48 -18.54 -11.80
CA ARG A 151 -4.24 -17.35 -12.14
C ARG A 151 -4.15 -17.03 -13.63
N PHE A 152 -2.97 -17.07 -14.22
CA PHE A 152 -2.78 -16.85 -15.64
C PHE A 152 -3.51 -17.91 -16.48
N TRP A 153 -3.35 -19.18 -16.15
CA TRP A 153 -4.04 -20.29 -16.80
C TRP A 153 -5.57 -20.15 -16.70
N SER A 154 -6.10 -19.74 -15.53
CA SER A 154 -7.55 -19.58 -15.33
C SER A 154 -8.13 -18.41 -16.12
N ASN A 155 -7.45 -17.25 -16.09
CA ASN A 155 -8.01 -15.99 -16.59
C ASN A 155 -7.71 -15.76 -18.07
N ALA A 156 -6.51 -16.12 -18.51
CA ALA A 156 -6.04 -15.85 -19.86
C ALA A 156 -6.23 -17.04 -20.82
N LEU A 157 -6.20 -18.27 -20.28
CA LEU A 157 -6.28 -19.50 -21.07
C LEU A 157 -7.52 -20.36 -20.69
N TYR A 158 -8.49 -19.78 -19.97
CA TYR A 158 -9.80 -20.38 -19.65
C TYR A 158 -9.74 -21.79 -19.08
N ARG A 159 -8.67 -22.13 -18.37
CA ARG A 159 -8.39 -23.47 -17.80
C ARG A 159 -8.29 -24.58 -18.84
N ASP A 160 -7.84 -24.26 -20.04
CA ASP A 160 -7.61 -25.27 -21.08
C ASP A 160 -6.49 -26.24 -20.65
N PRO A 161 -6.76 -27.54 -20.42
CA PRO A 161 -5.74 -28.50 -20.03
C PRO A 161 -4.79 -28.85 -21.18
N SER A 162 -5.19 -28.60 -22.43
CA SER A 162 -4.40 -28.89 -23.63
C SER A 162 -3.20 -27.94 -23.80
N VAL A 163 -3.00 -27.00 -22.88
CA VAL A 163 -1.82 -26.09 -22.90
C VAL A 163 -0.52 -26.82 -22.62
N ILE A 164 -0.55 -27.95 -21.91
CA ILE A 164 0.64 -28.76 -21.63
C ILE A 164 1.20 -29.33 -22.94
N GLY A 165 2.51 -29.14 -23.13
CA GLY A 165 3.22 -29.54 -24.33
C GLY A 165 3.17 -28.51 -25.49
N LYS A 166 2.32 -27.47 -25.38
CA LYS A 166 2.36 -26.36 -26.35
C LYS A 166 3.61 -25.53 -26.16
N THR A 167 4.12 -24.98 -27.23
CA THR A 167 5.30 -24.12 -27.27
C THR A 167 4.86 -22.67 -27.40
N ALA A 168 5.44 -21.81 -26.54
CA ALA A 168 5.33 -20.37 -26.63
C ALA A 168 6.68 -19.76 -27.01
N ASN A 169 6.68 -18.70 -27.79
CA ASN A 169 7.87 -17.91 -28.03
C ASN A 169 7.95 -16.78 -27.01
N LEU A 170 9.03 -16.74 -26.24
CA LEU A 170 9.30 -15.76 -25.19
C LEU A 170 10.34 -14.76 -25.68
N GLY A 171 9.88 -13.60 -26.11
CA GLY A 171 10.74 -12.47 -26.49
C GLY A 171 11.15 -11.66 -25.26
N GLY A 172 12.41 -11.25 -25.20
CA GLY A 172 12.90 -10.46 -24.08
C GLY A 172 14.27 -9.86 -24.32
N VAL A 173 14.90 -9.40 -23.24
CA VAL A 173 16.26 -8.86 -23.28
C VAL A 173 17.23 -9.95 -23.77
N GLY A 174 17.95 -9.67 -24.85
CA GLY A 174 18.91 -10.60 -25.45
C GLY A 174 18.35 -11.51 -26.55
N GLY A 175 17.07 -11.40 -26.90
CA GLY A 175 16.44 -12.10 -28.01
C GLY A 175 15.24 -12.97 -27.64
N ASP A 176 14.79 -13.77 -28.57
CA ASP A 176 13.60 -14.62 -28.45
C ASP A 176 14.01 -16.08 -28.25
N ARG A 177 13.27 -16.80 -27.42
CA ARG A 177 13.44 -18.24 -27.17
C ARG A 177 12.09 -18.95 -27.15
N SER A 178 12.06 -20.13 -27.76
CA SER A 178 10.92 -21.01 -27.61
C SER A 178 10.98 -21.77 -26.29
N ALA A 179 9.86 -21.85 -25.59
CA ALA A 179 9.74 -22.60 -24.36
C ALA A 179 8.48 -23.46 -24.37
N THR A 180 8.59 -24.69 -23.90
CA THR A 180 7.47 -25.64 -23.82
C THR A 180 6.77 -25.52 -22.48
N ILE A 181 5.45 -25.45 -22.47
CA ILE A 181 4.65 -25.45 -21.24
C ILE A 181 4.66 -26.86 -20.64
N ILE A 182 5.27 -27.02 -19.47
CA ILE A 182 5.40 -28.31 -18.80
C ILE A 182 4.44 -28.48 -17.62
N GLY A 183 3.89 -27.40 -17.09
CA GLY A 183 3.02 -27.49 -15.93
C GLY A 183 2.21 -26.23 -15.65
N VAL A 184 1.23 -26.40 -14.76
CA VAL A 184 0.43 -25.33 -14.17
C VAL A 184 0.59 -25.43 -12.65
N LEU A 185 0.97 -24.32 -12.02
CA LEU A 185 1.18 -24.22 -10.58
C LEU A 185 -0.15 -24.27 -9.82
N GLU A 186 -0.15 -24.81 -8.61
CA GLU A 186 -1.30 -24.73 -7.71
C GLU A 186 -1.67 -23.28 -7.37
N PRO A 187 -2.93 -23.00 -6.97
CA PRO A 187 -3.33 -21.65 -6.55
C PRO A 187 -2.50 -21.19 -5.37
N CYS A 188 -1.50 -20.37 -5.62
CA CYS A 188 -0.62 -19.78 -4.62
C CYS A 188 -0.54 -18.26 -4.78
N VAL A 189 0.00 -17.60 -3.76
CA VAL A 189 0.30 -16.17 -3.83
C VAL A 189 1.54 -15.98 -4.70
N PRO A 190 1.47 -15.24 -5.81
CA PRO A 190 2.65 -14.93 -6.59
C PRO A 190 3.60 -14.06 -5.77
N TYR A 191 4.88 -14.39 -5.79
CA TYR A 191 5.93 -13.67 -5.11
C TYR A 191 7.27 -13.89 -5.84
N PRO A 192 8.13 -12.90 -5.97
CA PRO A 192 8.17 -11.60 -5.26
C PRO A 192 7.17 -10.55 -5.73
N GLN A 193 6.57 -10.70 -6.90
CA GLN A 193 5.54 -9.82 -7.44
C GLN A 193 4.46 -10.62 -8.19
N GLU A 194 3.50 -9.93 -8.79
CA GLU A 194 2.48 -10.55 -9.63
C GLU A 194 3.14 -11.19 -10.86
N THR A 195 3.29 -12.52 -10.81
CA THR A 195 3.93 -13.34 -11.86
C THR A 195 2.87 -14.15 -12.58
N GLU A 196 2.97 -14.22 -13.89
CA GLU A 196 2.06 -14.95 -14.76
C GLU A 196 2.66 -16.27 -15.24
N ILE A 197 3.97 -16.26 -15.55
CA ILE A 197 4.73 -17.44 -15.99
C ILE A 197 6.05 -17.57 -15.22
N ILE A 198 6.53 -18.80 -15.06
CA ILE A 198 7.84 -19.07 -14.46
C ILE A 198 8.62 -19.95 -15.42
N ALA A 199 9.75 -19.45 -15.90
CA ALA A 199 10.59 -20.08 -16.92
C ALA A 199 11.91 -20.55 -16.30
N ASN A 200 12.57 -21.54 -16.93
CA ASN A 200 13.92 -21.91 -16.57
C ASN A 200 14.96 -20.96 -17.18
N VAL A 201 16.20 -21.06 -16.70
CA VAL A 201 17.32 -20.23 -17.20
C VAL A 201 17.53 -20.35 -18.71
N ALA A 202 17.35 -21.56 -19.27
CA ALA A 202 17.51 -21.81 -20.71
C ALA A 202 16.53 -21.04 -21.60
N SER A 203 15.38 -20.64 -21.06
CA SER A 203 14.36 -19.86 -21.77
C SER A 203 14.68 -18.37 -21.87
N SER A 204 15.74 -17.88 -21.19
CA SER A 204 16.11 -16.46 -21.17
C SER A 204 17.55 -16.25 -21.67
N PRO A 205 17.78 -15.70 -22.86
CA PRO A 205 19.13 -15.40 -23.35
C PRO A 205 19.91 -14.48 -22.41
N HIS A 206 19.24 -13.56 -21.71
CA HIS A 206 19.86 -12.67 -20.73
C HIS A 206 20.50 -13.44 -19.58
N HIS A 207 19.81 -14.46 -19.03
CA HIS A 207 20.31 -15.26 -17.92
C HIS A 207 21.43 -16.23 -18.33
N LEU A 208 21.56 -16.52 -19.61
CA LEU A 208 22.66 -17.30 -20.18
C LEU A 208 23.88 -16.44 -20.53
N SER A 209 23.77 -15.11 -20.46
CA SER A 209 24.88 -14.22 -20.78
C SER A 209 26.04 -14.40 -19.80
N ALA A 210 27.27 -14.27 -20.28
CA ALA A 210 28.46 -14.35 -19.46
C ALA A 210 28.39 -13.39 -18.27
N THR A 211 27.79 -12.23 -18.48
CA THR A 211 27.64 -11.18 -17.48
C THR A 211 26.76 -11.59 -16.30
N MET A 212 25.65 -12.26 -16.59
CA MET A 212 24.78 -12.76 -15.54
C MET A 212 25.45 -13.86 -14.71
N VAL A 213 26.26 -14.69 -15.36
CA VAL A 213 26.88 -15.85 -14.72
C VAL A 213 28.15 -15.48 -13.95
N THR A 214 28.97 -14.54 -14.44
CA THR A 214 30.31 -14.27 -13.92
C THR A 214 30.43 -12.98 -13.12
N GLU A 215 29.55 -11.99 -13.34
CA GLU A 215 29.73 -10.68 -12.76
C GLU A 215 29.03 -10.49 -11.41
N ARG A 216 29.81 -10.14 -10.39
CA ARG A 216 29.29 -9.91 -9.02
C ARG A 216 28.45 -8.65 -8.87
N VAL A 217 28.57 -7.72 -9.78
CA VAL A 217 27.81 -6.45 -9.76
C VAL A 217 26.50 -6.53 -10.53
N HIS A 218 26.28 -7.61 -11.30
CA HIS A 218 25.04 -7.83 -12.03
C HIS A 218 23.97 -8.47 -11.11
N ARG A 219 23.37 -7.64 -10.25
CA ARG A 219 22.42 -8.03 -9.23
C ARG A 219 21.00 -7.85 -9.71
N MET A 220 20.27 -8.94 -9.93
CA MET A 220 18.85 -8.91 -10.29
C MET A 220 18.03 -10.09 -9.75
N THR A 221 18.67 -10.97 -8.98
CA THR A 221 18.08 -12.23 -8.53
C THR A 221 17.67 -12.17 -7.06
N GLU A 222 16.45 -12.55 -6.76
CA GLU A 222 15.93 -12.75 -5.40
C GLU A 222 16.39 -14.11 -4.89
N LEU A 223 16.67 -14.23 -3.59
CA LEU A 223 17.15 -15.46 -2.98
C LEU A 223 16.24 -15.97 -1.88
N PHE A 224 15.88 -17.25 -1.98
CA PHE A 224 15.09 -17.97 -1.02
C PHE A 224 15.91 -19.13 -0.47
N GLY A 225 15.68 -19.49 0.78
CA GLY A 225 16.32 -20.64 1.38
C GLY A 225 15.36 -21.42 2.26
N ARG A 226 15.53 -22.74 2.31
CA ARG A 226 14.81 -23.62 3.24
C ARG A 226 15.73 -23.97 4.40
N LEU A 227 15.36 -23.61 5.62
CA LEU A 227 16.16 -23.95 6.80
C LEU A 227 16.39 -25.46 6.89
N ALA A 228 17.59 -25.85 7.23
CA ALA A 228 17.93 -27.25 7.51
C ALA A 228 17.11 -27.78 8.71
N PRO A 229 16.83 -29.08 8.78
CA PRO A 229 16.17 -29.67 9.95
C PRO A 229 16.90 -29.33 11.25
N GLY A 230 16.17 -28.76 12.22
CA GLY A 230 16.71 -28.31 13.51
C GLY A 230 17.40 -26.94 13.52
N ALA A 231 17.65 -26.31 12.37
CA ALA A 231 18.20 -24.97 12.30
C ALA A 231 17.14 -23.92 12.65
N THR A 232 17.54 -22.88 13.38
CA THR A 232 16.66 -21.73 13.70
C THR A 232 17.00 -20.55 12.82
N LEU A 233 16.02 -19.65 12.61
CA LEU A 233 16.23 -18.42 11.84
C LEU A 233 17.33 -17.54 12.44
N ASP A 234 17.47 -17.51 13.77
CA ASP A 234 18.47 -16.67 14.41
C ASP A 234 19.90 -17.23 14.24
N GLN A 235 20.06 -18.55 14.27
CA GLN A 235 21.32 -19.21 13.89
C GLN A 235 21.68 -18.89 12.43
N ALA A 236 20.72 -19.04 11.51
CA ALA A 236 20.92 -18.73 10.10
C ALA A 236 21.30 -17.27 9.87
N ARG A 237 20.70 -16.32 10.62
CA ARG A 237 21.06 -14.89 10.56
C ARG A 237 22.50 -14.63 10.98
N VAL A 238 22.97 -15.28 12.03
CA VAL A 238 24.35 -15.13 12.50
C VAL A 238 25.31 -15.68 11.47
N GLU A 239 25.06 -16.87 10.95
CA GLU A 239 25.89 -17.52 9.93
C GLU A 239 25.93 -16.69 8.63
N LEU A 240 24.76 -16.25 8.13
CA LEU A 240 24.66 -15.39 6.95
C LEU A 240 25.48 -14.10 7.11
N ARG A 241 25.43 -13.44 8.27
CA ARG A 241 26.21 -12.22 8.53
C ARG A 241 27.72 -12.50 8.52
N SER A 242 28.14 -13.63 9.10
CA SER A 242 29.54 -14.03 9.13
C SER A 242 30.07 -14.31 7.72
N VAL A 243 29.36 -15.13 6.95
CA VAL A 243 29.71 -15.46 5.56
C VAL A 243 29.71 -14.20 4.69
N TYR A 244 28.70 -13.35 4.84
CA TYR A 244 28.61 -12.11 4.08
C TYR A 244 29.73 -11.10 4.40
N ALA A 245 30.15 -11.03 5.66
CA ALA A 245 31.33 -10.24 6.05
C ALA A 245 32.62 -10.76 5.39
N ALA A 246 32.78 -12.09 5.28
CA ALA A 246 33.88 -12.68 4.54
C ALA A 246 33.79 -12.36 3.04
N MET A 247 32.63 -12.51 2.40
CA MET A 247 32.40 -12.15 0.98
C MET A 247 32.79 -10.70 0.69
N LYS A 248 32.40 -9.75 1.56
CA LYS A 248 32.79 -8.32 1.41
C LYS A 248 34.29 -8.11 1.52
N LYS A 249 34.99 -8.91 2.33
CA LYS A 249 36.44 -8.84 2.46
C LYS A 249 37.14 -9.45 1.26
N ASP A 250 36.61 -10.59 0.76
CA ASP A 250 37.19 -11.32 -0.38
C ASP A 250 37.01 -10.56 -1.71
N HIS A 251 35.92 -9.75 -1.82
CA HIS A 251 35.52 -9.05 -3.05
C HIS A 251 35.21 -7.57 -2.82
N PRO A 252 36.20 -6.76 -2.34
CA PRO A 252 35.98 -5.34 -2.05
C PRO A 252 35.56 -4.52 -3.28
N GLU A 253 35.87 -4.98 -4.49
CA GLU A 253 35.49 -4.37 -5.76
C GLU A 253 33.98 -4.39 -6.01
N ALA A 254 33.26 -5.36 -5.43
CA ALA A 254 31.82 -5.53 -5.61
C ALA A 254 30.99 -4.88 -4.49
N TYR A 255 31.62 -4.48 -3.39
CA TYR A 255 30.97 -3.94 -2.20
C TYR A 255 31.58 -2.61 -1.78
N SER A 256 31.04 -1.53 -2.31
CA SER A 256 31.45 -0.19 -1.89
C SER A 256 31.20 0.04 -0.40
N LYS A 257 32.19 0.66 0.27
CA LYS A 257 32.07 1.00 1.70
C LYS A 257 30.99 2.05 1.98
N GLN A 258 30.78 2.98 1.03
CA GLN A 258 29.76 4.03 1.18
C GLN A 258 28.35 3.50 1.00
N ALA A 259 28.15 2.46 0.19
CA ALA A 259 26.85 1.84 -0.02
C ALA A 259 26.36 1.10 1.23
N ASP A 260 27.24 0.78 2.19
CA ASP A 260 26.91 0.08 3.44
C ASP A 260 26.07 -1.18 3.22
N PHE A 261 26.60 -2.08 2.40
CA PHE A 261 25.90 -3.34 2.09
C PHE A 261 25.63 -4.21 3.33
N GLN A 262 24.38 -4.58 3.53
CA GLN A 262 23.90 -5.34 4.66
C GLN A 262 23.05 -6.54 4.19
N ILE A 263 23.13 -7.66 4.93
CA ILE A 263 22.31 -8.85 4.70
C ILE A 263 21.24 -8.99 5.77
N SER A 264 20.05 -9.37 5.36
CA SER A 264 18.93 -9.67 6.26
C SER A 264 18.20 -10.93 5.82
N ALA A 265 17.62 -11.65 6.77
CA ALA A 265 16.81 -12.84 6.51
C ALA A 265 15.50 -12.76 7.30
N LYS A 266 14.37 -13.02 6.62
CA LYS A 266 13.03 -12.98 7.18
C LYS A 266 12.23 -14.16 6.64
N ARG A 267 11.22 -14.63 7.38
CA ARG A 267 10.26 -15.56 6.79
C ARG A 267 9.58 -14.93 5.58
N VAL A 268 9.37 -15.72 4.53
CA VAL A 268 8.70 -15.24 3.30
C VAL A 268 7.34 -14.64 3.63
N ARG A 269 6.58 -15.26 4.53
CA ARG A 269 5.30 -14.72 5.00
C ARG A 269 5.42 -13.33 5.60
N ASP A 270 6.41 -13.09 6.46
CA ASP A 270 6.63 -11.78 7.09
C ASP A 270 7.04 -10.72 6.04
N GLN A 271 7.82 -11.13 5.05
CA GLN A 271 8.23 -10.25 3.95
C GLN A 271 7.03 -9.85 3.09
N ILE A 272 6.21 -10.80 2.64
CA ILE A 272 5.02 -10.55 1.81
C ILE A 272 4.01 -9.66 2.52
N THR A 273 3.90 -9.78 3.84
CA THR A 273 2.90 -9.04 4.63
C THR A 273 3.40 -7.70 5.14
N SER A 274 4.71 -7.43 5.09
CA SER A 274 5.33 -6.24 5.71
C SER A 274 4.72 -4.92 5.23
N GLY A 275 4.50 -4.76 3.93
CA GLY A 275 3.95 -3.54 3.34
C GLY A 275 2.49 -3.27 3.72
N ALA A 276 1.67 -4.32 3.85
CA ALA A 276 0.25 -4.21 4.17
C ALA A 276 -0.04 -4.15 5.68
N ARG A 277 0.89 -4.63 6.53
CA ARG A 277 0.66 -4.84 7.97
C ARG A 277 0.19 -3.59 8.70
N THR A 278 0.90 -2.48 8.54
CA THR A 278 0.59 -1.23 9.24
C THR A 278 -0.78 -0.70 8.84
N VAL A 279 -1.08 -0.69 7.54
CA VAL A 279 -2.36 -0.23 7.00
C VAL A 279 -3.52 -1.08 7.53
N LEU A 280 -3.40 -2.40 7.47
CA LEU A 280 -4.45 -3.32 7.90
C LEU A 280 -4.69 -3.26 9.41
N LEU A 281 -3.65 -3.12 10.23
CA LEU A 281 -3.79 -2.93 11.68
C LEU A 281 -4.45 -1.61 12.03
N LEU A 282 -4.17 -0.54 11.28
CA LEU A 282 -4.86 0.75 11.46
C LEU A 282 -6.34 0.66 11.09
N LEU A 283 -6.67 0.00 9.99
CA LEU A 283 -8.06 -0.26 9.60
C LEU A 283 -8.80 -1.08 10.67
N LEU A 284 -8.14 -2.10 11.23
CA LEU A 284 -8.71 -2.90 12.31
C LEU A 284 -8.94 -2.08 13.58
N ALA A 285 -8.00 -1.22 13.97
CA ALA A 285 -8.15 -0.31 15.10
C ALA A 285 -9.32 0.68 14.86
N GLY A 286 -9.46 1.22 13.65
CA GLY A 286 -10.58 2.08 13.26
C GLY A 286 -11.93 1.35 13.37
N ALA A 287 -12.02 0.12 12.85
CA ALA A 287 -13.21 -0.71 12.96
C ALA A 287 -13.56 -1.04 14.42
N ALA A 288 -12.54 -1.33 15.27
CA ALA A 288 -12.74 -1.53 16.69
C ALA A 288 -13.31 -0.29 17.40
N LEU A 289 -12.86 0.92 17.03
CA LEU A 289 -13.45 2.16 17.56
C LEU A 289 -14.92 2.32 17.14
N VAL A 290 -15.27 1.99 15.88
CA VAL A 290 -16.67 1.99 15.43
C VAL A 290 -17.51 1.03 16.26
N PHE A 291 -16.98 -0.16 16.57
CA PHE A 291 -17.66 -1.14 17.45
C PHE A 291 -17.86 -0.61 18.87
N VAL A 292 -16.85 0.05 19.46
CA VAL A 292 -16.96 0.70 20.77
C VAL A 292 -18.04 1.78 20.76
N VAL A 293 -18.08 2.61 19.71
CA VAL A 293 -19.12 3.64 19.53
C VAL A 293 -20.51 3.02 19.44
N ALA A 294 -20.65 1.94 18.65
CA ALA A 294 -21.92 1.20 18.51
C ALA A 294 -22.38 0.60 19.83
N CYS A 295 -21.49 -0.10 20.56
CA CYS A 295 -21.80 -0.66 21.88
C CYS A 295 -22.16 0.41 22.91
N SER A 296 -21.43 1.54 22.92
CA SER A 296 -21.73 2.66 23.83
C SER A 296 -23.09 3.29 23.55
N ASN A 297 -23.45 3.45 22.29
CA ASN A 297 -24.77 3.96 21.89
C ASN A 297 -25.90 3.02 22.33
N VAL A 298 -25.75 1.72 22.03
CA VAL A 298 -26.72 0.72 22.43
C VAL A 298 -26.83 0.62 23.97
N ALA A 299 -25.70 0.71 24.68
CA ALA A 299 -25.69 0.77 26.15
C ALA A 299 -26.51 1.95 26.68
N ASN A 300 -26.37 3.13 26.09
CA ASN A 300 -27.17 4.31 26.45
C ASN A 300 -28.67 4.10 26.20
N LEU A 301 -29.02 3.51 25.07
CA LEU A 301 -30.41 3.20 24.74
C LEU A 301 -31.00 2.15 25.68
N ILE A 302 -30.26 1.12 26.07
CA ILE A 302 -30.66 0.11 27.06
C ILE A 302 -30.82 0.75 28.45
N LEU A 303 -29.89 1.61 28.87
CA LEU A 303 -30.02 2.32 30.16
C LEU A 303 -31.27 3.20 30.18
N ALA A 304 -31.54 3.96 29.14
CA ALA A 304 -32.75 4.77 29.03
C ALA A 304 -34.03 3.92 29.11
N ARG A 305 -34.02 2.75 28.50
CA ARG A 305 -35.15 1.82 28.56
C ARG A 305 -35.30 1.17 29.95
N THR A 306 -34.19 0.83 30.59
CA THR A 306 -34.19 0.17 31.90
C THR A 306 -34.78 1.07 32.99
N VAL A 307 -34.50 2.38 32.98
CA VAL A 307 -35.09 3.33 33.95
C VAL A 307 -36.62 3.37 33.84
N ARG A 308 -37.17 3.29 32.61
CA ARG A 308 -38.61 3.20 32.41
C ARG A 308 -39.23 1.85 32.91
N ARG A 309 -38.39 0.85 33.18
CA ARG A 309 -38.78 -0.50 33.61
C ARG A 309 -38.32 -0.81 35.03
N GLU A 310 -37.82 0.15 35.77
CA GLU A 310 -37.43 -0.08 37.19
C GLU A 310 -38.54 -0.65 38.04
N GLY A 311 -39.79 -0.19 37.81
CA GLY A 311 -40.95 -0.73 38.47
C GLY A 311 -41.24 -2.22 38.14
N GLU A 312 -41.09 -2.62 36.86
CA GLU A 312 -41.25 -4.02 36.43
C GLU A 312 -40.21 -4.94 37.10
N LEU A 313 -38.93 -4.46 37.13
CA LEU A 313 -37.83 -5.21 37.73
C LEU A 313 -38.00 -5.30 39.28
N ALA A 314 -38.44 -4.23 39.90
CA ALA A 314 -38.72 -4.22 41.34
C ALA A 314 -39.83 -5.19 41.74
N VAL A 315 -40.96 -5.22 40.98
CA VAL A 315 -42.07 -6.20 41.19
C VAL A 315 -41.56 -7.63 41.07
N ARG A 316 -40.75 -7.94 40.07
CA ARG A 316 -40.18 -9.28 39.87
C ARG A 316 -39.24 -9.69 41.03
N THR A 317 -38.44 -8.74 41.53
CA THR A 317 -37.59 -8.99 42.70
C THR A 317 -38.44 -9.24 43.95
N ALA A 318 -39.54 -8.46 44.14
CA ALA A 318 -40.47 -8.65 45.24
C ALA A 318 -41.19 -10.00 45.19
N LEU A 319 -41.41 -10.53 43.93
CA LEU A 319 -42.00 -11.86 43.69
C LEU A 319 -40.94 -12.99 43.77
N GLY A 320 -39.72 -12.73 44.22
CA GLY A 320 -38.70 -13.74 44.48
C GLY A 320 -37.75 -14.04 43.28
N ALA A 321 -37.74 -13.23 42.22
CA ALA A 321 -36.79 -13.45 41.12
C ALA A 321 -35.36 -13.21 41.57
N SER A 322 -34.51 -14.23 41.45
CA SER A 322 -33.07 -14.13 41.77
C SER A 322 -32.33 -13.19 40.79
N ARG A 323 -31.20 -12.60 41.26
CA ARG A 323 -30.35 -11.76 40.42
C ARG A 323 -29.84 -12.48 39.20
N SER A 324 -29.56 -13.77 39.30
CA SER A 324 -29.13 -14.61 38.17
C SER A 324 -30.23 -14.76 37.14
N ALA A 325 -31.50 -14.92 37.57
CA ALA A 325 -32.64 -14.99 36.69
C ALA A 325 -32.87 -13.68 35.90
N LEU A 326 -32.75 -12.52 36.60
CA LEU A 326 -32.84 -11.22 35.94
C LEU A 326 -31.66 -10.97 34.97
N ARG A 327 -30.41 -11.35 35.31
CA ARG A 327 -29.26 -11.27 34.39
C ARG A 327 -29.44 -12.14 33.20
N ARG A 328 -29.93 -13.38 33.35
CA ARG A 328 -30.21 -14.30 32.25
C ARG A 328 -31.28 -13.75 31.28
N MET A 329 -32.29 -13.08 31.80
CA MET A 329 -33.30 -12.41 30.97
C MET A 329 -32.71 -11.23 30.19
N LEU A 330 -31.86 -10.37 30.78
CA LEU A 330 -31.19 -9.27 30.11
C LEU A 330 -30.19 -9.78 29.07
N LEU A 331 -29.49 -10.87 29.37
CA LEU A 331 -28.60 -11.51 28.41
C LEU A 331 -29.36 -12.08 27.23
N ALA A 332 -30.54 -12.71 27.43
CA ALA A 332 -31.38 -13.20 26.36
C ALA A 332 -31.87 -12.05 25.43
N GLU A 333 -32.36 -10.93 26.02
CA GLU A 333 -32.71 -9.72 25.22
C GLU A 333 -31.50 -9.21 24.40
N SER A 334 -30.33 -9.10 25.04
CA SER A 334 -29.10 -8.62 24.38
C SER A 334 -28.60 -9.58 23.30
N LEU A 335 -28.66 -10.90 23.53
CA LEU A 335 -28.28 -11.93 22.54
C LEU A 335 -29.16 -11.89 21.28
N LEU A 336 -30.46 -11.67 21.42
CA LEU A 336 -31.37 -11.53 20.28
C LEU A 336 -31.03 -10.27 19.45
N LEU A 337 -30.80 -9.14 20.12
CA LEU A 337 -30.46 -7.88 19.45
C LEU A 337 -29.09 -7.98 18.76
N CYS A 338 -28.08 -8.49 19.46
CA CYS A 338 -26.73 -8.65 18.92
C CYS A 338 -26.68 -9.72 17.82
N GLY A 339 -27.44 -10.81 17.96
CA GLY A 339 -27.56 -11.86 16.93
C GLY A 339 -28.22 -11.35 15.65
N ALA A 340 -29.31 -10.59 15.77
CA ALA A 340 -29.94 -9.94 14.61
C ALA A 340 -29.00 -8.91 13.96
N GLY A 341 -28.30 -8.10 14.79
CA GLY A 341 -27.30 -7.17 14.30
C GLY A 341 -26.11 -7.87 13.61
N ALA A 342 -25.64 -9.00 14.17
CA ALA A 342 -24.58 -9.79 13.55
C ALA A 342 -25.01 -10.41 12.23
N ALA A 343 -26.23 -10.96 12.13
CA ALA A 343 -26.74 -11.53 10.89
C ALA A 343 -26.76 -10.48 9.75
N LEU A 344 -27.33 -9.30 10.01
CA LEU A 344 -27.33 -8.20 9.05
C LEU A 344 -25.92 -7.66 8.78
N GLY A 345 -25.09 -7.59 9.81
CA GLY A 345 -23.71 -7.14 9.71
C GLY A 345 -22.85 -8.07 8.83
N VAL A 346 -22.97 -9.37 9.02
CA VAL A 346 -22.28 -10.39 8.21
C VAL A 346 -22.75 -10.36 6.75
N LEU A 347 -24.06 -10.20 6.51
CA LEU A 347 -24.59 -10.06 5.14
C LEU A 347 -24.02 -8.82 4.44
N SER A 348 -23.96 -7.67 5.12
CA SER A 348 -23.35 -6.46 4.55
C SER A 348 -21.83 -6.58 4.40
N ALA A 349 -21.17 -7.30 5.30
CA ALA A 349 -19.73 -7.51 5.28
C ALA A 349 -19.27 -8.33 4.06
N GLN A 350 -20.07 -9.26 3.55
CA GLN A 350 -19.76 -10.03 2.33
C GLN A 350 -19.52 -9.09 1.14
N TRP A 351 -20.43 -8.17 0.90
CA TRP A 351 -20.26 -7.17 -0.16
C TRP A 351 -19.07 -6.22 0.09
N MET A 352 -18.87 -5.82 1.36
CA MET A 352 -17.73 -4.98 1.72
C MET A 352 -16.39 -5.68 1.47
N VAL A 353 -16.27 -6.98 1.78
CA VAL A 353 -15.03 -7.75 1.55
C VAL A 353 -14.69 -7.78 0.07
N ASP A 354 -15.65 -7.98 -0.83
CA ASP A 354 -15.40 -7.98 -2.28
C ASP A 354 -14.87 -6.63 -2.78
N VAL A 355 -15.45 -5.52 -2.30
CA VAL A 355 -14.95 -4.18 -2.63
C VAL A 355 -13.54 -3.97 -2.08
N LEU A 356 -13.32 -4.30 -0.81
CA LEU A 356 -12.01 -4.13 -0.15
C LEU A 356 -10.93 -5.01 -0.80
N ALA A 357 -11.26 -6.24 -1.20
CA ALA A 357 -10.34 -7.16 -1.85
C ALA A 357 -9.83 -6.61 -3.20
N ARG A 358 -10.72 -6.03 -4.01
CA ARG A 358 -10.34 -5.39 -5.28
C ARG A 358 -9.34 -4.25 -5.10
N TYR A 359 -9.46 -3.48 -4.03
CA TYR A 359 -8.50 -2.42 -3.73
C TYR A 359 -7.24 -2.96 -3.05
N ALA A 360 -7.36 -3.92 -2.15
CA ALA A 360 -6.23 -4.49 -1.42
C ALA A 360 -5.28 -5.27 -2.35
N SER A 361 -5.78 -5.86 -3.45
CA SER A 361 -4.96 -6.53 -4.46
C SER A 361 -3.91 -5.61 -5.11
N ARG A 362 -4.11 -4.31 -5.07
CA ARG A 362 -3.17 -3.33 -5.63
C ARG A 362 -1.93 -3.07 -4.76
N PHE A 363 -1.95 -3.42 -3.49
CA PHE A 363 -0.82 -3.24 -2.56
C PHE A 363 -0.40 -4.51 -1.83
N SER A 364 -1.12 -5.60 -2.03
CA SER A 364 -0.76 -6.89 -1.45
C SER A 364 -1.16 -8.03 -2.39
N VAL A 365 -0.18 -8.75 -2.89
CA VAL A 365 -0.39 -9.94 -3.72
C VAL A 365 -1.26 -11.00 -3.02
N ARG A 366 -1.27 -11.04 -1.68
CA ARG A 366 -2.13 -11.96 -0.91
C ARG A 366 -3.62 -11.62 -1.01
N ALA A 367 -3.96 -10.37 -1.28
CA ALA A 367 -5.35 -9.98 -1.48
C ALA A 367 -5.95 -10.52 -2.78
N LEU A 368 -5.12 -10.93 -3.74
CA LEU A 368 -5.55 -11.58 -4.99
C LEU A 368 -6.23 -12.94 -4.75
N GLY A 369 -5.84 -13.65 -3.69
CA GLY A 369 -6.40 -14.95 -3.29
C GLY A 369 -7.41 -14.89 -2.14
N LEU A 370 -7.96 -13.70 -1.84
CA LEU A 370 -8.97 -13.56 -0.79
C LEU A 370 -10.26 -14.27 -1.19
N THR A 371 -10.63 -15.26 -0.38
CA THR A 371 -11.93 -15.93 -0.45
C THR A 371 -12.69 -15.66 0.83
N ILE A 372 -14.00 -15.44 0.71
CA ILE A 372 -14.89 -15.37 1.88
C ILE A 372 -15.01 -16.79 2.43
N ASP A 373 -14.52 -16.99 3.64
CA ASP A 373 -14.59 -18.27 4.34
C ASP A 373 -15.51 -18.20 5.58
N SER A 374 -15.68 -19.32 6.24
CA SER A 374 -16.49 -19.42 7.47
C SER A 374 -16.01 -18.50 8.61
N SER A 375 -14.80 -17.92 8.53
CA SER A 375 -14.28 -17.02 9.56
C SER A 375 -15.13 -15.77 9.74
N LEU A 376 -15.74 -15.27 8.67
CA LEU A 376 -16.65 -14.13 8.72
C LEU A 376 -17.83 -14.40 9.69
N LEU A 377 -18.36 -15.62 9.67
CA LEU A 377 -19.45 -16.04 10.56
C LEU A 377 -18.99 -16.13 12.01
N TRP A 378 -17.84 -16.78 12.26
CA TRP A 378 -17.31 -16.95 13.62
C TRP A 378 -16.91 -15.63 14.27
N VAL A 379 -16.31 -14.72 13.53
CA VAL A 379 -15.98 -13.39 14.03
C VAL A 379 -17.23 -12.58 14.33
N GLY A 380 -18.22 -12.61 13.43
CA GLY A 380 -19.51 -11.96 13.67
C GLY A 380 -20.20 -12.49 14.92
N ALA A 381 -20.22 -13.82 15.10
CA ALA A 381 -20.78 -14.47 16.29
C ALA A 381 -20.02 -14.11 17.57
N ALA A 382 -18.67 -14.13 17.53
CA ALA A 382 -17.84 -13.74 18.68
C ALA A 382 -18.08 -12.29 19.10
N LEU A 383 -18.10 -11.37 18.15
CA LEU A 383 -18.41 -9.95 18.42
C LEU A 383 -19.82 -9.77 18.96
N ALA A 384 -20.81 -10.51 18.46
CA ALA A 384 -22.18 -10.49 18.97
C ALA A 384 -22.26 -10.98 20.42
N ILE A 385 -21.55 -12.06 20.76
CA ILE A 385 -21.48 -12.59 22.13
C ILE A 385 -20.81 -11.57 23.05
N VAL A 386 -19.68 -11.01 22.68
CA VAL A 386 -18.96 -9.98 23.46
C VAL A 386 -19.86 -8.77 23.69
N ALA A 387 -20.51 -8.25 22.65
CA ALA A 387 -21.45 -7.15 22.76
C ALA A 387 -22.63 -7.51 23.69
N ALA A 388 -23.23 -8.68 23.53
CA ALA A 388 -24.37 -9.13 24.34
C ALA A 388 -24.02 -9.25 25.83
N VAL A 389 -22.84 -9.79 26.15
CA VAL A 389 -22.33 -9.87 27.52
C VAL A 389 -22.14 -8.46 28.07
N ILE A 390 -21.41 -7.57 27.38
CA ILE A 390 -21.19 -6.19 27.82
C ILE A 390 -22.54 -5.51 28.10
N LEU A 391 -23.48 -5.57 27.15
CA LEU A 391 -24.76 -4.91 27.23
C LEU A 391 -25.66 -5.48 28.33
N ALA A 392 -25.60 -6.79 28.62
CA ALA A 392 -26.35 -7.42 29.71
C ALA A 392 -25.91 -6.95 31.10
N PHE A 393 -24.63 -6.51 31.25
CA PHE A 393 -24.10 -6.01 32.54
C PHE A 393 -24.23 -4.51 32.73
N VAL A 394 -24.62 -3.76 31.69
CA VAL A 394 -24.84 -2.30 31.78
C VAL A 394 -25.94 -1.92 32.78
N PRO A 395 -27.16 -2.56 32.85
CA PRO A 395 -28.20 -2.25 33.80
C PRO A 395 -27.82 -2.67 35.24
N ARG A 396 -28.15 -1.82 36.23
CA ARG A 396 -28.09 -2.21 37.64
C ARG A 396 -29.35 -2.99 38.03
N LEU A 397 -29.15 -4.07 38.74
CA LEU A 397 -30.25 -4.80 39.37
C LEU A 397 -30.57 -4.22 40.74
N PRO A 398 -31.84 -4.25 41.23
CA PRO A 398 -32.18 -3.87 42.58
C PRO A 398 -31.37 -4.63 43.63
N ASN A 399 -30.99 -3.99 44.71
CA ASN A 399 -30.30 -4.65 45.84
C ASN A 399 -31.31 -5.29 46.80
N ASP A 400 -30.97 -6.46 47.32
CA ASP A 400 -31.84 -7.25 48.25
C ASP A 400 -31.85 -6.71 49.67
N THR A 401 -31.10 -5.66 49.98
CA THR A 401 -31.06 -5.11 51.33
C THR A 401 -32.31 -4.32 51.62
N SER A 402 -32.98 -4.72 52.66
CA SER A 402 -34.18 -4.31 53.40
C SER A 402 -34.44 -2.80 53.60
N GLY A 403 -33.92 -1.92 52.77
CA GLY A 403 -34.18 -0.48 52.80
C GLY A 403 -35.24 0.01 51.79
N ALA A 404 -36.01 -0.89 51.14
CA ALA A 404 -36.94 -0.49 50.08
C ALA A 404 -38.20 0.24 50.63
N LEU A 405 -38.48 0.18 51.92
CA LEU A 405 -39.68 0.79 52.50
C LEU A 405 -39.40 2.24 53.04
N HIS A 406 -38.18 2.73 53.09
CA HIS A 406 -37.85 4.02 53.68
C HIS A 406 -37.26 5.08 52.74
N SER A 407 -37.15 4.84 51.48
CA SER A 407 -36.62 5.86 50.54
C SER A 407 -37.72 6.43 49.63
N SER A 408 -38.53 7.30 50.24
CA SER A 408 -39.47 8.20 49.52
C SER A 408 -38.72 9.37 48.80
N SER A 409 -37.41 9.42 48.86
CA SER A 409 -36.61 10.43 48.17
C SER A 409 -35.97 9.87 46.88
N GLY A 410 -36.65 10.06 45.76
CA GLY A 410 -36.24 9.62 44.41
C GLY A 410 -34.98 10.25 43.86
N SER A 411 -34.24 11.07 44.63
CA SER A 411 -33.10 11.82 44.16
C SER A 411 -31.75 11.08 44.21
N VAL A 412 -31.53 10.13 45.14
CA VAL A 412 -30.23 9.43 45.26
C VAL A 412 -30.02 8.32 44.24
N ARG A 413 -31.07 7.68 43.70
CA ARG A 413 -30.95 6.60 42.69
C ARG A 413 -30.65 7.12 41.26
N LEU A 414 -31.11 8.31 40.91
CA LEU A 414 -30.88 8.95 39.59
C LEU A 414 -29.41 9.34 39.35
N THR A 415 -28.66 9.61 40.42
CA THR A 415 -27.26 10.09 40.33
C THR A 415 -26.32 8.99 39.75
N GLY A 416 -26.48 7.74 40.16
CA GLY A 416 -25.63 6.63 39.70
C GLY A 416 -25.87 6.15 38.25
N SER A 417 -27.07 6.38 37.70
CA SER A 417 -27.40 6.09 36.32
C SER A 417 -26.87 7.16 35.39
N LYS A 418 -26.97 8.43 35.79
CA LYS A 418 -26.45 9.59 35.04
C LYS A 418 -24.95 9.53 34.83
N GLY A 419 -24.16 9.13 35.84
CA GLY A 419 -22.71 9.03 35.74
C GLY A 419 -22.27 8.05 34.64
N ARG A 420 -22.91 6.87 34.56
CA ARG A 420 -22.57 5.87 33.53
C ARG A 420 -22.95 6.30 32.12
N GLN A 421 -24.13 6.90 31.95
CA GLN A 421 -24.56 7.44 30.67
C GLN A 421 -23.59 8.52 30.18
N ARG A 422 -23.11 9.41 31.08
CA ARG A 422 -22.08 10.40 30.72
C ARG A 422 -20.78 9.75 30.26
N ILE A 423 -20.32 8.69 30.95
CA ILE A 423 -19.10 7.96 30.57
C ILE A 423 -19.26 7.37 29.13
N PHE A 424 -20.37 6.71 28.85
CA PHE A 424 -20.60 6.15 27.52
C PHE A 424 -20.67 7.23 26.43
N VAL A 425 -21.31 8.37 26.69
CA VAL A 425 -21.37 9.51 25.76
C VAL A 425 -19.97 10.10 25.54
N VAL A 426 -19.20 10.33 26.60
CA VAL A 426 -17.84 10.85 26.52
C VAL A 426 -16.93 9.89 25.72
N THR A 427 -17.00 8.58 26.00
CA THR A 427 -16.27 7.54 25.26
C THR A 427 -16.65 7.53 23.76
N GLN A 428 -17.95 7.61 23.48
CA GLN A 428 -18.49 7.63 22.12
C GLN A 428 -18.02 8.87 21.34
N ILE A 429 -18.12 10.04 21.93
CA ILE A 429 -17.66 11.30 21.32
C ILE A 429 -16.15 11.29 21.14
N GLY A 430 -15.39 10.82 22.14
CA GLY A 430 -13.93 10.69 22.05
C GLY A 430 -13.47 9.77 20.92
N ALA A 431 -14.07 8.58 20.82
CA ALA A 431 -13.78 7.64 19.74
C ALA A 431 -14.17 8.21 18.36
N SER A 432 -15.34 8.85 18.25
CA SER A 432 -15.77 9.52 17.02
C SER A 432 -14.84 10.66 16.62
N PHE A 433 -14.34 11.43 17.59
CA PHE A 433 -13.37 12.48 17.34
C PHE A 433 -12.04 11.94 16.81
N VAL A 434 -11.53 10.85 17.37
CA VAL A 434 -10.30 10.20 16.87
C VAL A 434 -10.47 9.72 15.44
N LEU A 435 -11.61 9.09 15.11
CA LEU A 435 -11.91 8.65 13.74
C LEU A 435 -12.03 9.83 12.78
N LEU A 436 -12.72 10.90 13.17
CA LEU A 436 -12.89 12.09 12.34
C LEU A 436 -11.57 12.82 12.09
N ALA A 437 -10.75 12.97 13.11
CA ALA A 437 -9.42 13.56 13.00
C ALA A 437 -8.50 12.73 12.10
N GLY A 438 -8.49 11.41 12.27
CA GLY A 438 -7.74 10.49 11.39
C GLY A 438 -8.22 10.53 9.94
N ALA A 439 -9.53 10.50 9.71
CA ALA A 439 -10.11 10.63 8.37
C ALA A 439 -9.76 11.98 7.72
N SER A 440 -9.89 13.08 8.45
CA SER A 440 -9.55 14.42 7.95
C SER A 440 -8.08 14.53 7.56
N MET A 441 -7.18 13.93 8.37
CA MET A 441 -5.75 13.90 8.08
C MET A 441 -5.44 13.10 6.80
N LEU A 442 -6.05 11.91 6.64
CA LEU A 442 -5.85 11.08 5.46
C LEU A 442 -6.41 11.74 4.19
N VAL A 443 -7.60 12.36 4.27
CA VAL A 443 -8.20 13.09 3.15
C VAL A 443 -7.34 14.30 2.77
N THR A 444 -6.86 15.07 3.74
CA THR A 444 -5.99 16.23 3.48
C THR A 444 -4.67 15.80 2.84
N ALA A 445 -4.05 14.71 3.32
CA ALA A 445 -2.86 14.15 2.72
C ALA A 445 -3.10 13.67 1.28
N LEU A 446 -4.20 12.96 1.04
CA LEU A 446 -4.60 12.53 -0.31
C LEU A 446 -4.81 13.71 -1.26
N LEU A 447 -5.53 14.75 -0.82
CA LEU A 447 -5.76 15.95 -1.62
C LEU A 447 -4.45 16.70 -1.91
N ALA A 448 -3.53 16.76 -0.96
CA ALA A 448 -2.21 17.33 -1.17
C ALA A 448 -1.44 16.55 -2.25
N LEU A 449 -1.41 15.22 -2.17
CA LEU A 449 -0.78 14.35 -3.18
C LEU A 449 -1.42 14.52 -4.57
N GLN A 450 -2.75 14.62 -4.65
CA GLN A 450 -3.45 14.83 -5.91
C GLN A 450 -3.20 16.21 -6.54
N ARG A 451 -2.96 17.22 -5.72
CA ARG A 451 -2.70 18.61 -6.16
C ARG A 451 -1.24 18.87 -6.48
N THR A 452 -0.35 17.94 -6.15
CA THR A 452 1.09 18.08 -6.43
C THR A 452 1.30 18.18 -7.94
N LYS A 453 2.00 19.22 -8.37
CA LYS A 453 2.40 19.39 -9.77
C LYS A 453 3.50 18.39 -10.10
N THR A 454 3.29 17.59 -11.12
CA THR A 454 4.19 16.53 -11.55
C THR A 454 5.19 16.96 -12.63
N GLY A 455 5.06 18.18 -13.13
CA GLY A 455 5.83 18.66 -14.28
C GLY A 455 5.33 18.16 -15.64
N MET A 456 4.32 17.28 -15.66
CA MET A 456 3.78 16.64 -16.87
C MET A 456 2.28 16.91 -17.02
N ASP A 457 1.77 16.88 -18.27
CA ASP A 457 0.33 16.88 -18.54
C ASP A 457 -0.25 15.46 -18.39
N THR A 458 -0.70 15.13 -17.17
CA THR A 458 -1.17 13.78 -16.87
C THR A 458 -2.53 13.42 -17.47
N ARG A 459 -3.36 14.42 -17.78
CA ARG A 459 -4.76 14.20 -18.18
C ARG A 459 -4.94 14.06 -19.69
N ARG A 460 -4.07 14.71 -20.47
CA ARG A 460 -4.15 14.74 -21.93
C ARG A 460 -3.19 13.77 -22.60
N VAL A 461 -2.39 13.05 -21.83
CA VAL A 461 -1.43 12.07 -22.36
C VAL A 461 -1.97 10.67 -22.15
N LEU A 462 -2.27 10.00 -23.27
CA LEU A 462 -2.57 8.57 -23.31
C LEU A 462 -1.26 7.79 -23.38
N ALA A 463 -1.04 6.89 -22.43
CA ALA A 463 0.10 5.97 -22.41
C ALA A 463 -0.38 4.56 -22.75
N ILE A 464 0.27 3.92 -23.72
CA ILE A 464 -0.05 2.57 -24.19
C ILE A 464 1.21 1.74 -24.16
N ASN A 465 1.14 0.53 -23.60
CA ASN A 465 2.24 -0.42 -23.66
C ASN A 465 2.29 -1.05 -25.05
N VAL A 466 3.40 -0.86 -25.72
CA VAL A 466 3.70 -1.42 -27.05
C VAL A 466 5.15 -1.92 -26.99
N PRO A 467 5.41 -3.08 -26.34
CA PRO A 467 6.77 -3.58 -26.11
C PRO A 467 7.49 -3.87 -27.44
N ALA A 468 8.82 -3.74 -27.44
CA ALA A 468 9.61 -4.04 -28.61
C ALA A 468 9.60 -5.55 -28.90
N VAL A 469 9.09 -5.93 -30.07
CA VAL A 469 9.07 -7.31 -30.57
C VAL A 469 10.09 -7.43 -31.69
N PHE A 470 11.14 -8.20 -31.40
CA PHE A 470 12.18 -8.42 -32.38
C PHE A 470 11.80 -9.51 -33.41
N ASN A 471 11.40 -10.69 -32.95
CA ASN A 471 10.98 -11.81 -33.78
C ASN A 471 11.78 -11.93 -35.13
N GLY A 472 13.10 -11.98 -35.01
CA GLY A 472 14.04 -11.99 -36.11
C GLY A 472 14.33 -10.64 -36.80
N LYS A 473 13.73 -9.53 -36.32
CA LYS A 473 14.01 -8.16 -36.82
C LYS A 473 15.28 -7.60 -36.19
N THR A 474 15.98 -6.73 -36.89
CA THR A 474 17.07 -5.94 -36.32
C THR A 474 16.52 -4.78 -35.50
N GLN A 475 17.38 -4.16 -34.66
CA GLN A 475 16.99 -2.99 -33.88
C GLN A 475 16.53 -1.83 -34.78
N GLU A 476 17.22 -1.61 -35.90
CA GLU A 476 16.89 -0.57 -36.88
C GLU A 476 15.47 -0.79 -37.44
N GLN A 477 15.13 -2.02 -37.79
CA GLN A 477 13.80 -2.38 -38.30
C GLN A 477 12.70 -2.13 -37.26
N VAL A 478 13.00 -2.38 -35.99
CA VAL A 478 12.05 -2.10 -34.86
C VAL A 478 11.93 -0.59 -34.67
N VAL A 479 13.02 0.18 -34.72
CA VAL A 479 12.99 1.64 -34.67
C VAL A 479 12.17 2.23 -35.79
N ASP A 480 12.37 1.75 -37.03
CA ASP A 480 11.62 2.21 -38.22
C ASP A 480 10.13 1.89 -38.10
N LEU A 481 9.78 0.73 -37.55
CA LEU A 481 8.39 0.41 -37.21
C LEU A 481 7.78 1.44 -36.23
N TYR A 482 8.49 1.80 -35.14
CA TYR A 482 8.00 2.80 -34.22
C TYR A 482 7.89 4.20 -34.85
N LYS A 483 8.85 4.59 -35.70
CA LYS A 483 8.77 5.88 -36.42
C LYS A 483 7.50 5.94 -37.28
N GLU A 484 7.22 4.87 -38.03
CA GLU A 484 6.02 4.81 -38.86
C GLU A 484 4.72 4.76 -38.03
N ILE A 485 4.72 4.04 -36.89
CA ILE A 485 3.60 4.05 -35.95
C ILE A 485 3.34 5.47 -35.46
N ILE A 486 4.37 6.17 -34.98
CA ILE A 486 4.29 7.55 -34.47
C ILE A 486 3.72 8.47 -35.58
N ARG A 487 4.28 8.42 -36.77
CA ARG A 487 3.85 9.23 -37.90
C ARG A 487 2.37 9.04 -38.25
N ARG A 488 1.88 7.78 -38.28
CA ARG A 488 0.47 7.47 -38.56
C ARG A 488 -0.46 7.91 -37.44
N ILE A 489 -0.04 7.80 -36.17
CA ILE A 489 -0.83 8.24 -35.03
C ILE A 489 -0.92 9.77 -35.00
N GLU A 490 0.16 10.49 -35.32
CA GLU A 490 0.15 11.96 -35.40
C GLU A 490 -0.77 12.50 -36.49
N ALA A 491 -1.05 11.71 -37.53
CA ALA A 491 -2.02 12.05 -38.55
C ALA A 491 -3.49 11.91 -38.13
N LEU A 492 -3.77 11.36 -36.95
CA LEU A 492 -5.13 11.24 -36.42
C LEU A 492 -5.66 12.60 -35.95
N PRO A 493 -6.96 12.90 -36.19
CA PRO A 493 -7.57 14.12 -35.71
C PRO A 493 -7.49 14.25 -34.18
N GLY A 494 -7.09 15.43 -33.68
CA GLY A 494 -7.00 15.73 -32.26
C GLY A 494 -5.72 15.25 -31.57
N VAL A 495 -4.82 14.56 -32.26
CA VAL A 495 -3.48 14.23 -31.76
C VAL A 495 -2.56 15.43 -31.96
N ASN A 496 -1.92 15.86 -30.90
CA ASN A 496 -1.00 17.00 -30.92
C ASN A 496 0.44 16.54 -31.11
N LYS A 497 0.86 15.48 -30.38
CA LYS A 497 2.20 14.90 -30.45
C LYS A 497 2.18 13.45 -29.98
N THR A 498 3.00 12.62 -30.60
CA THR A 498 3.21 11.22 -30.21
C THR A 498 4.69 10.96 -30.06
N ALA A 499 5.05 10.17 -29.05
CA ALA A 499 6.43 9.81 -28.81
C ALA A 499 6.56 8.40 -28.19
N PHE A 500 7.75 7.84 -28.37
CA PHE A 500 8.18 6.62 -27.69
C PHE A 500 8.96 6.95 -26.42
N GLY A 501 8.77 6.14 -25.39
CA GLY A 501 9.63 6.11 -24.22
C GLY A 501 9.70 4.70 -23.65
N MET A 502 10.77 4.43 -22.90
CA MET A 502 11.00 3.11 -22.31
C MET A 502 10.16 2.85 -21.06
N ILE A 503 9.82 3.88 -20.33
CA ILE A 503 9.18 3.83 -18.99
C ILE A 503 7.93 4.67 -19.02
N ALA A 504 6.81 4.10 -18.57
CA ALA A 504 5.61 4.88 -18.25
C ALA A 504 5.70 5.37 -16.80
N PRO A 505 5.66 6.68 -16.57
CA PRO A 505 5.71 7.27 -15.24
C PRO A 505 4.76 6.59 -14.26
N TRP A 506 5.25 6.30 -13.05
CA TRP A 506 4.59 5.63 -11.92
C TRP A 506 4.18 4.18 -12.17
N ARG A 507 3.75 3.83 -13.39
CA ARG A 507 3.34 2.47 -13.75
C ARG A 507 4.50 1.49 -13.77
N ASP A 508 5.63 1.94 -14.33
CA ASP A 508 6.87 1.17 -14.43
C ASP A 508 7.91 1.60 -13.38
N ALA A 509 7.48 2.25 -12.30
CA ALA A 509 8.35 2.76 -11.24
C ALA A 509 9.27 1.66 -10.69
N GLY A 510 10.55 1.97 -10.55
CA GLY A 510 11.55 1.05 -10.03
C GLY A 510 11.98 -0.07 -10.99
N THR A 511 11.45 -0.12 -12.22
CA THR A 511 11.82 -1.15 -13.22
C THR A 511 12.92 -0.69 -14.19
N GLY A 512 13.22 0.60 -14.26
CA GLY A 512 14.30 1.14 -15.08
C GLY A 512 15.66 1.05 -14.40
N PRO A 513 16.75 0.89 -15.17
CA PRO A 513 18.09 0.82 -14.60
C PRO A 513 18.52 2.20 -14.03
N THR A 514 19.16 2.15 -12.88
CA THR A 514 19.88 3.28 -12.27
C THR A 514 21.37 2.93 -12.29
N LEU A 515 22.16 3.68 -13.03
CA LEU A 515 23.54 3.35 -13.38
C LEU A 515 24.51 4.44 -12.90
N GLN A 516 25.74 4.05 -12.62
CA GLN A 516 26.83 4.99 -12.30
C GLN A 516 27.28 5.72 -13.56
N PHE A 517 27.55 7.01 -13.40
CA PHE A 517 28.02 7.88 -14.48
C PHE A 517 28.98 8.94 -13.93
N ASN A 518 29.72 9.56 -14.81
CA ASN A 518 30.49 10.76 -14.50
C ASN A 518 30.27 11.82 -15.59
N ALA A 519 30.72 13.01 -15.35
CA ALA A 519 30.62 14.15 -16.27
C ALA A 519 31.95 14.85 -16.45
N GLU A 520 32.13 15.42 -17.62
CA GLU A 520 33.35 16.17 -17.98
C GLU A 520 33.62 17.31 -16.98
N GLY A 521 34.78 17.28 -16.36
CA GLY A 521 35.20 18.28 -15.36
C GLY A 521 34.68 18.05 -13.94
N TYR A 522 33.88 16.98 -13.70
CA TYR A 522 33.45 16.61 -12.36
C TYR A 522 34.48 15.67 -11.70
N VAL A 523 34.87 15.99 -10.49
CA VAL A 523 35.82 15.19 -9.71
C VAL A 523 35.13 14.76 -8.40
N ASN A 524 35.04 13.45 -8.17
CA ASN A 524 34.52 12.92 -6.91
C ASN A 524 35.44 13.26 -5.74
N ALA A 525 34.92 13.37 -4.56
CA ALA A 525 35.72 13.42 -3.35
C ALA A 525 36.54 12.13 -3.19
N ALA A 526 37.68 12.19 -2.53
CA ALA A 526 38.55 11.02 -2.38
C ALA A 526 37.80 9.86 -1.69
N GLY A 527 37.67 8.73 -2.39
CA GLY A 527 36.95 7.53 -1.91
C GLY A 527 35.43 7.56 -2.12
N GLU A 528 34.92 8.55 -2.83
CA GLU A 528 33.49 8.60 -3.22
C GLU A 528 33.30 7.91 -4.58
N GLU A 529 32.24 7.12 -4.69
CA GLU A 529 31.84 6.49 -5.96
C GLU A 529 31.23 7.53 -6.90
N ASP A 530 31.25 7.19 -8.19
CA ASP A 530 30.52 7.96 -9.18
C ASP A 530 29.03 8.02 -8.85
N PRO A 531 28.39 9.17 -9.05
CA PRO A 531 26.95 9.33 -8.78
C PRO A 531 26.13 8.41 -9.68
N ARG A 532 24.91 8.06 -9.21
CA ARG A 532 23.96 7.25 -9.97
C ARG A 532 22.89 8.11 -10.60
N THR A 533 22.49 7.77 -11.81
CA THR A 533 21.43 8.43 -12.57
C THR A 533 20.50 7.42 -13.23
N GLN A 534 19.29 7.83 -13.49
CA GLN A 534 18.33 7.02 -14.23
C GLN A 534 18.70 7.01 -15.72
N PHE A 535 18.64 5.82 -16.32
CA PHE A 535 18.84 5.61 -17.74
C PHE A 535 17.47 5.56 -18.44
N ARG A 536 17.24 6.44 -19.43
CA ARG A 536 15.99 6.49 -20.19
C ARG A 536 16.26 6.54 -21.70
N VAL A 537 15.49 5.78 -22.47
CA VAL A 537 15.52 5.79 -23.94
C VAL A 537 14.20 6.38 -24.43
N ILE A 538 14.29 7.39 -25.28
CA ILE A 538 13.14 8.17 -25.78
C ILE A 538 13.28 8.50 -27.27
N SER A 539 12.14 8.71 -27.94
CA SER A 539 12.14 9.26 -29.31
C SER A 539 12.15 10.79 -29.30
N PRO A 540 12.50 11.40 -30.44
CA PRO A 540 12.24 12.82 -30.64
C PRO A 540 10.79 13.20 -30.32
N GLY A 541 10.58 14.37 -29.69
CA GLY A 541 9.24 14.84 -29.32
C GLY A 541 8.68 14.27 -28.01
N PHE A 542 9.45 13.47 -27.27
CA PHE A 542 9.00 12.88 -25.99
C PHE A 542 8.63 13.94 -24.96
N PHE A 543 9.47 14.94 -24.80
CA PHE A 543 9.21 16.02 -23.84
C PHE A 543 7.97 16.83 -24.22
N ALA A 544 7.78 17.13 -25.51
CA ALA A 544 6.60 17.80 -26.02
C ALA A 544 5.32 16.95 -25.84
N ALA A 545 5.40 15.63 -26.03
CA ALA A 545 4.30 14.71 -25.79
C ALA A 545 3.88 14.65 -24.32
N LEU A 546 4.82 14.83 -23.39
CA LEU A 546 4.53 14.89 -21.94
C LEU A 546 4.20 16.31 -21.43
N GLY A 547 4.36 17.35 -22.27
CA GLY A 547 4.19 18.75 -21.87
C GLY A 547 5.35 19.27 -20.99
N VAL A 548 6.55 18.69 -21.13
CA VAL A 548 7.75 19.03 -20.35
C VAL A 548 8.61 20.01 -21.16
N PRO A 549 9.03 21.16 -20.60
CA PRO A 549 9.86 22.10 -21.33
C PRO A 549 11.35 21.64 -21.39
N ILE A 550 11.99 21.92 -22.53
CA ILE A 550 13.43 21.97 -22.64
C ILE A 550 13.89 23.33 -22.13
N ILE A 551 14.78 23.31 -21.12
CA ILE A 551 15.25 24.53 -20.43
C ILE A 551 16.42 25.16 -21.15
N ALA A 552 17.32 24.33 -21.71
CA ALA A 552 18.46 24.79 -22.49
C ALA A 552 18.77 23.80 -23.62
N GLY A 553 19.38 24.31 -24.71
CA GLY A 553 19.69 23.48 -25.86
C GLY A 553 18.44 23.08 -26.69
N ARG A 554 18.41 21.83 -27.15
CA ARG A 554 17.35 21.32 -28.03
C ARG A 554 16.94 19.88 -27.70
N ASP A 555 15.77 19.47 -28.20
CA ASP A 555 15.34 18.07 -28.19
C ASP A 555 16.09 17.23 -29.26
N PHE A 556 15.99 15.92 -29.19
CA PHE A 556 16.45 15.01 -30.23
C PHE A 556 15.76 15.29 -31.56
N ASN A 557 16.48 15.04 -32.66
CA ASN A 557 15.95 15.09 -34.01
C ASN A 557 16.41 13.87 -34.83
N GLU A 558 15.93 13.73 -36.05
CA GLU A 558 16.22 12.58 -36.91
C GLU A 558 17.68 12.47 -37.34
N LEU A 559 18.45 13.58 -37.25
CA LEU A 559 19.87 13.59 -37.62
C LEU A 559 20.75 13.00 -36.51
N ASP A 560 20.30 13.08 -35.26
CA ASP A 560 21.06 12.56 -34.11
C ASP A 560 21.22 11.03 -34.18
N GLY A 561 20.24 10.31 -34.74
CA GLY A 561 20.29 8.85 -34.87
C GLY A 561 21.25 8.37 -35.95
N ARG A 562 21.57 9.20 -36.94
CA ARG A 562 22.48 8.89 -38.05
C ARG A 562 23.92 9.31 -37.82
N SER A 563 24.17 10.03 -36.74
CA SER A 563 25.50 10.49 -36.36
C SER A 563 26.31 9.39 -35.68
N GLU A 564 27.62 9.32 -35.97
CA GLU A 564 28.55 8.48 -35.22
C GLU A 564 28.76 9.00 -33.79
N GLU A 565 28.46 10.26 -33.59
CA GLU A 565 28.55 10.92 -32.26
C GLU A 565 27.32 10.57 -31.43
N THR A 566 27.54 10.06 -30.22
CA THR A 566 26.46 9.79 -29.28
C THR A 566 26.08 11.06 -28.53
N VAL A 567 24.76 11.33 -28.49
CA VAL A 567 24.21 12.53 -27.85
C VAL A 567 23.25 12.17 -26.72
N ALA A 568 23.14 13.06 -25.74
CA ALA A 568 22.27 12.90 -24.58
C ALA A 568 21.55 14.20 -24.23
N ILE A 569 20.35 14.05 -23.62
CA ILE A 569 19.67 15.12 -22.92
C ILE A 569 19.69 14.79 -21.44
N ILE A 570 19.90 15.78 -20.57
CA ILE A 570 20.00 15.57 -19.13
C ILE A 570 18.89 16.31 -18.39
N SER A 571 18.55 15.84 -17.20
CA SER A 571 17.59 16.55 -16.32
C SER A 571 18.23 17.80 -15.69
N GLU A 572 17.39 18.76 -15.31
CA GLU A 572 17.79 20.02 -14.66
C GLU A 572 18.59 19.77 -13.37
N THR A 573 18.14 18.81 -12.56
CA THR A 573 18.86 18.42 -11.31
C THR A 573 20.25 17.87 -11.62
N LEU A 574 20.42 17.06 -12.66
CA LEU A 574 21.73 16.55 -13.08
C LEU A 574 22.62 17.71 -13.55
N ALA A 575 22.08 18.61 -14.39
CA ALA A 575 22.82 19.78 -14.86
C ALA A 575 23.33 20.66 -13.70
N ARG A 576 22.46 20.97 -12.74
CA ARG A 576 22.83 21.77 -11.55
C ARG A 576 23.88 21.11 -10.66
N ARG A 577 23.82 19.78 -10.53
CA ARG A 577 24.72 19.04 -9.64
C ARG A 577 26.10 18.81 -10.24
N MET A 578 26.15 18.45 -11.53
CA MET A 578 27.40 18.08 -12.21
C MET A 578 28.14 19.30 -12.79
N PHE A 579 27.38 20.35 -13.15
CA PHE A 579 27.92 21.56 -13.80
C PHE A 579 27.51 22.83 -13.03
N PRO A 580 27.89 22.99 -11.74
CA PRO A 580 27.47 24.13 -10.94
C PRO A 580 28.00 25.43 -11.56
N ASN A 581 27.12 26.38 -11.90
CA ASN A 581 27.44 27.66 -12.51
C ASN A 581 28.16 27.58 -13.88
N GLN A 582 28.01 26.48 -14.61
CA GLN A 582 28.59 26.27 -15.93
C GLN A 582 27.49 25.87 -16.91
N ASP A 583 27.71 26.18 -18.20
CA ASP A 583 26.81 25.67 -19.25
C ASP A 583 27.12 24.19 -19.53
N PRO A 584 26.12 23.30 -19.35
CA PRO A 584 26.30 21.87 -19.64
C PRO A 584 26.24 21.53 -21.13
N ILE A 585 25.74 22.43 -21.98
CA ILE A 585 25.58 22.18 -23.42
C ILE A 585 26.96 22.00 -24.08
N ASN A 586 27.08 21.01 -24.96
CA ASN A 586 28.32 20.58 -25.64
C ASN A 586 29.37 19.97 -24.73
N ARG A 587 29.12 19.78 -23.44
CA ARG A 587 29.97 18.97 -22.56
C ARG A 587 29.56 17.50 -22.64
N HIS A 588 30.35 16.62 -22.02
CA HIS A 588 30.17 15.19 -22.12
C HIS A 588 29.78 14.56 -20.78
N VAL A 589 28.88 13.55 -20.85
CA VAL A 589 28.64 12.57 -19.80
C VAL A 589 29.08 11.20 -20.26
N PHE A 590 29.49 10.37 -19.33
CA PHE A 590 29.94 9.01 -19.66
C PHE A 590 29.56 8.04 -18.56
N TRP A 591 29.17 6.85 -18.97
CA TRP A 591 28.78 5.78 -18.09
C TRP A 591 30.02 5.11 -17.49
N THR A 592 30.05 4.96 -16.19
CA THR A 592 31.13 4.32 -15.43
C THR A 592 30.69 3.03 -14.76
N ASP A 593 29.39 2.71 -14.78
CA ASP A 593 28.85 1.51 -14.16
C ASP A 593 29.51 0.24 -14.71
N PRO A 594 30.11 -0.61 -13.86
CA PRO A 594 30.76 -1.85 -14.27
C PRO A 594 29.85 -2.79 -15.08
N VAL A 595 28.52 -2.78 -14.81
CA VAL A 595 27.53 -3.58 -15.52
C VAL A 595 27.53 -3.30 -17.02
N LEU A 596 27.77 -2.07 -17.43
CA LEU A 596 27.74 -1.69 -18.85
C LEU A 596 28.90 -2.23 -19.67
N LYS A 597 30.08 -2.43 -19.06
CA LYS A 597 31.22 -3.06 -19.76
C LYS A 597 30.87 -4.47 -20.26
N VAL A 598 29.88 -5.05 -19.65
CA VAL A 598 29.55 -6.45 -19.77
C VAL A 598 28.27 -6.66 -20.57
N THR A 599 27.25 -5.80 -20.41
CA THR A 599 25.97 -5.96 -21.10
C THR A 599 25.97 -5.56 -22.58
N ARG A 600 27.03 -4.91 -23.08
CA ARG A 600 27.12 -4.33 -24.43
C ARG A 600 25.91 -3.46 -24.83
N VAL A 601 25.14 -3.03 -23.84
CA VAL A 601 23.86 -2.36 -24.01
C VAL A 601 24.03 -0.87 -24.34
N THR A 602 25.20 -0.30 -24.00
CA THR A 602 25.51 1.10 -24.31
C THR A 602 26.99 1.19 -24.67
N PRO A 603 27.37 1.90 -25.71
CA PRO A 603 28.78 2.11 -26.01
C PRO A 603 29.42 2.91 -24.86
N PRO A 604 30.64 2.57 -24.45
CA PRO A 604 31.40 3.32 -23.45
C PRO A 604 31.89 4.68 -23.97
N LYS A 605 31.27 5.20 -25.03
CA LYS A 605 31.64 6.48 -25.66
C LYS A 605 31.09 7.64 -24.82
N PRO A 606 31.86 8.73 -24.68
CA PRO A 606 31.35 9.99 -24.14
C PRO A 606 30.14 10.45 -24.94
N GLN A 607 29.11 10.96 -24.26
CA GLN A 607 27.89 11.44 -24.89
C GLN A 607 27.80 12.94 -24.75
N ARG A 608 27.71 13.64 -25.86
CA ARG A 608 27.62 15.10 -25.87
C ARG A 608 26.23 15.55 -25.43
N ILE A 609 26.15 16.42 -24.47
CA ILE A 609 24.92 17.02 -23.99
C ILE A 609 24.41 18.03 -25.02
N ILE A 610 23.22 17.78 -25.57
CA ILE A 610 22.56 18.64 -26.57
C ILE A 610 21.38 19.42 -25.98
N GLY A 611 20.88 19.03 -24.80
CA GLY A 611 19.74 19.68 -24.17
C GLY A 611 19.65 19.38 -22.69
N VAL A 612 18.96 20.27 -21.98
CA VAL A 612 18.57 20.14 -20.60
C VAL A 612 17.04 20.22 -20.50
N ALA A 613 16.41 19.18 -19.99
CA ALA A 613 14.98 19.12 -19.78
C ALA A 613 14.63 19.43 -18.32
N ALA A 614 13.44 19.98 -18.08
CA ALA A 614 12.91 20.05 -16.71
C ALA A 614 12.84 18.66 -16.07
N ASP A 615 12.94 18.60 -14.75
CA ASP A 615 12.91 17.34 -14.01
C ASP A 615 11.58 16.62 -14.21
N ILE A 616 11.66 15.34 -14.52
CA ILE A 616 10.54 14.39 -14.54
C ILE A 616 10.83 13.37 -13.44
N ASP A 617 9.97 13.29 -12.43
CA ASP A 617 9.98 12.17 -11.50
C ASP A 617 8.97 11.12 -11.97
N ASP A 618 9.46 10.04 -12.52
CA ASP A 618 8.67 8.93 -13.00
C ASP A 618 8.52 7.80 -11.95
N VAL A 619 9.07 7.98 -10.77
CA VAL A 619 9.06 7.01 -9.66
C VAL A 619 8.16 7.48 -8.51
N HIS A 620 8.35 8.72 -8.02
CA HIS A 620 7.64 9.25 -6.86
C HIS A 620 6.46 10.12 -7.26
N ILE A 621 5.39 10.05 -6.47
CA ILE A 621 4.21 10.91 -6.70
C ILE A 621 4.47 12.34 -6.24
N VAL A 622 5.24 12.49 -5.17
CA VAL A 622 5.78 13.78 -4.76
C VAL A 622 7.12 13.92 -5.46
N PRO A 623 7.27 14.82 -6.43
CA PRO A 623 8.50 14.92 -7.20
C PRO A 623 9.71 15.16 -6.30
N GLU A 624 10.72 14.33 -6.45
CA GLU A 624 12.03 14.49 -5.85
C GLU A 624 13.04 14.87 -6.92
N PRO A 625 14.06 15.67 -6.57
CA PRO A 625 15.13 16.00 -7.51
C PRO A 625 15.82 14.71 -7.98
N THR A 626 15.58 14.33 -9.22
CA THR A 626 16.05 13.08 -9.79
C THR A 626 17.03 13.35 -10.92
N MET A 627 18.21 12.73 -10.88
CA MET A 627 19.15 12.78 -12.00
C MET A 627 18.72 11.77 -13.06
N THR A 628 18.60 12.22 -14.31
CA THR A 628 18.22 11.39 -15.45
C THR A 628 19.05 11.75 -16.66
N ILE A 629 19.53 10.74 -17.38
CA ILE A 629 20.14 10.87 -18.71
C ILE A 629 19.22 10.20 -19.72
N TYR A 630 18.79 10.97 -20.72
CA TYR A 630 17.94 10.53 -21.81
C TYR A 630 18.77 10.25 -23.04
N HIS A 631 18.51 9.10 -23.69
CA HIS A 631 19.16 8.62 -24.91
C HIS A 631 18.17 8.61 -26.05
N SER A 632 18.65 8.89 -27.25
CA SER A 632 17.85 8.66 -28.46
C SER A 632 17.57 7.17 -28.62
N PHE A 633 16.33 6.81 -28.98
CA PHE A 633 15.91 5.43 -29.25
C PHE A 633 16.60 4.82 -30.49
N GLU A 634 17.23 5.63 -31.30
CA GLU A 634 18.05 5.19 -32.43
C GLU A 634 19.45 4.77 -31.98
N GLN A 635 19.94 5.31 -30.86
CA GLN A 635 21.29 5.07 -30.34
C GLN A 635 21.29 4.17 -29.09
N GLY A 636 20.16 4.07 -28.40
CA GLY A 636 20.00 3.28 -27.19
C GLY A 636 19.33 1.92 -27.44
N PRO A 637 19.47 0.98 -26.49
CA PRO A 637 18.84 -0.35 -26.60
C PRO A 637 17.33 -0.29 -26.43
N LEU A 638 16.59 -1.00 -27.27
CA LEU A 638 15.15 -1.15 -27.16
C LEU A 638 14.81 -2.52 -26.55
N PHE A 639 14.17 -2.56 -25.41
CA PHE A 639 13.66 -3.78 -24.80
C PHE A 639 12.27 -3.61 -24.18
N ARG A 640 11.81 -2.39 -24.02
CA ARG A 640 10.45 -2.03 -23.62
C ARG A 640 9.96 -0.92 -24.52
N GLY A 641 8.67 -0.81 -24.73
CA GLY A 641 8.09 0.27 -25.52
C GLY A 641 6.81 0.78 -24.90
N ARG A 642 6.74 2.09 -24.77
CA ARG A 642 5.56 2.83 -24.33
C ARG A 642 5.33 3.96 -25.33
N LEU A 643 4.12 4.04 -25.84
CA LEU A 643 3.72 5.18 -26.67
C LEU A 643 2.98 6.20 -25.81
N PHE A 644 3.38 7.45 -25.93
CA PHE A 644 2.76 8.60 -25.26
C PHE A 644 2.11 9.46 -26.34
N ILE A 645 0.80 9.67 -26.23
CA ILE A 645 0.00 10.38 -27.22
C ILE A 645 -0.64 11.57 -26.53
N HIS A 646 -0.12 12.77 -26.77
CA HIS A 646 -0.72 14.01 -26.30
C HIS A 646 -1.89 14.40 -27.22
N THR A 647 -3.05 14.64 -26.66
CA THR A 647 -4.26 14.93 -27.43
C THR A 647 -5.07 16.08 -26.85
N SER A 648 -5.68 16.87 -27.72
CA SER A 648 -6.68 17.88 -27.36
C SER A 648 -8.10 17.28 -27.23
N ALA A 649 -8.32 16.07 -27.77
CA ALA A 649 -9.56 15.32 -27.69
C ALA A 649 -9.61 14.43 -26.44
N ASN A 650 -10.67 13.63 -26.29
CA ASN A 650 -10.74 12.60 -25.26
C ASN A 650 -9.68 11.50 -25.52
N PRO A 651 -8.69 11.30 -24.65
CA PRO A 651 -7.63 10.31 -24.87
C PRO A 651 -8.14 8.89 -25.13
N TYR A 652 -9.22 8.49 -24.48
CA TYR A 652 -9.77 7.13 -24.65
C TYR A 652 -10.39 6.86 -26.02
N SER A 653 -10.84 7.91 -26.73
CA SER A 653 -11.35 7.77 -28.09
C SER A 653 -10.28 7.35 -29.09
N LEU A 654 -9.01 7.54 -28.75
CA LEU A 654 -7.87 7.19 -29.60
C LEU A 654 -7.46 5.72 -29.46
N ILE A 655 -7.89 5.00 -28.42
CA ILE A 655 -7.46 3.61 -28.18
C ILE A 655 -7.76 2.72 -29.40
N THR A 656 -8.99 2.73 -29.89
CA THR A 656 -9.39 1.88 -31.02
C THR A 656 -8.69 2.23 -32.33
N PRO A 657 -8.61 3.52 -32.75
CA PRO A 657 -7.85 3.91 -33.95
C PRO A 657 -6.36 3.54 -33.86
N VAL A 658 -5.73 3.82 -32.73
CA VAL A 658 -4.31 3.53 -32.50
C VAL A 658 -4.06 2.01 -32.54
N THR A 659 -4.90 1.21 -31.88
CA THR A 659 -4.82 -0.26 -31.91
C THR A 659 -4.93 -0.78 -33.36
N ARG A 660 -5.83 -0.22 -34.16
CA ARG A 660 -6.00 -0.60 -35.55
C ARG A 660 -4.77 -0.26 -36.38
N ILE A 661 -4.17 0.90 -36.20
CA ILE A 661 -2.94 1.30 -36.91
C ILE A 661 -1.82 0.32 -36.58
N ILE A 662 -1.57 0.05 -35.30
CA ILE A 662 -0.47 -0.80 -34.84
C ILE A 662 -0.67 -2.24 -35.34
N ARG A 663 -1.85 -2.83 -35.19
CA ARG A 663 -2.16 -4.19 -35.66
C ARG A 663 -2.14 -4.31 -37.17
N GLY A 664 -2.48 -3.25 -37.90
CA GLY A 664 -2.37 -3.21 -39.38
C GLY A 664 -0.91 -3.22 -39.87
N MET A 665 0.04 -2.82 -39.05
CA MET A 665 1.47 -2.83 -39.34
C MET A 665 2.19 -4.09 -38.82
N SER A 666 1.76 -4.60 -37.69
CA SER A 666 2.31 -5.80 -37.04
C SER A 666 1.22 -6.50 -36.22
N ALA A 667 0.73 -7.63 -36.79
CA ALA A 667 -0.33 -8.42 -36.13
C ALA A 667 0.13 -9.05 -34.82
N GLU A 668 1.44 -9.30 -34.66
CA GLU A 668 2.06 -9.90 -33.47
C GLU A 668 2.43 -8.88 -32.42
N GLN A 669 2.15 -7.58 -32.65
CA GLN A 669 2.49 -6.53 -31.70
C GLN A 669 1.53 -6.51 -30.51
N PRO A 670 1.98 -6.77 -29.28
CA PRO A 670 1.16 -6.59 -28.09
C PRO A 670 0.77 -5.12 -27.89
N ILE A 671 -0.49 -4.90 -27.48
CA ILE A 671 -1.01 -3.57 -27.16
C ILE A 671 -1.77 -3.72 -25.86
N GLU A 672 -1.23 -3.16 -24.79
CA GLU A 672 -1.77 -3.37 -23.47
C GLU A 672 -1.82 -2.10 -22.63
N ARG A 673 -2.57 -2.15 -21.55
CA ARG A 673 -2.62 -1.10 -20.51
C ARG A 673 -2.79 0.31 -21.07
N ALA A 674 -3.68 0.47 -22.05
CA ALA A 674 -4.02 1.78 -22.56
C ALA A 674 -4.76 2.59 -21.49
N GLY A 675 -4.24 3.75 -21.11
CA GLY A 675 -4.81 4.64 -20.11
C GLY A 675 -4.04 5.94 -20.03
N THR A 676 -4.62 6.95 -19.40
CA THR A 676 -3.93 8.24 -19.20
C THR A 676 -2.82 8.14 -18.14
N LEU A 677 -1.88 9.08 -18.13
CA LEU A 677 -0.92 9.19 -17.04
C LEU A 677 -1.61 9.50 -15.69
N GLU A 678 -2.77 10.17 -15.72
CA GLU A 678 -3.59 10.38 -14.53
C GLU A 678 -4.15 9.05 -13.98
N ASP A 679 -4.49 8.08 -14.85
CA ASP A 679 -4.89 6.74 -14.40
C ASP A 679 -3.73 6.01 -13.74
N ALA A 680 -2.53 6.07 -14.34
CA ALA A 680 -1.33 5.48 -13.75
C ALA A 680 -1.05 6.08 -12.37
N ARG A 681 -1.14 7.41 -12.24
CA ARG A 681 -1.03 8.11 -10.97
C ARG A 681 -2.13 7.69 -9.97
N ALA A 682 -3.36 7.57 -10.44
CA ALA A 682 -4.50 7.16 -9.63
C ALA A 682 -4.35 5.71 -9.12
N GLU A 683 -3.72 4.84 -9.91
CA GLU A 683 -3.43 3.46 -9.53
C GLU A 683 -2.43 3.39 -8.36
N VAL A 684 -1.34 4.14 -8.43
CA VAL A 684 -0.35 4.20 -7.35
C VAL A 684 -0.92 4.85 -6.08
N LEU A 685 -1.82 5.83 -6.21
CA LEU A 685 -2.53 6.45 -5.08
C LEU A 685 -3.68 5.60 -4.52
N SER A 686 -3.97 4.43 -5.10
CA SER A 686 -5.13 3.65 -4.66
C SER A 686 -5.07 3.19 -3.20
N PRO A 687 -3.92 2.85 -2.57
CA PRO A 687 -3.87 2.56 -1.13
C PRO A 687 -4.30 3.74 -0.26
N GLN A 688 -3.83 4.95 -0.60
CA GLN A 688 -4.19 6.18 0.12
C GLN A 688 -5.67 6.54 -0.07
N ARG A 689 -6.21 6.33 -1.29
CA ARG A 689 -7.63 6.50 -1.59
C ARG A 689 -8.50 5.54 -0.79
N LEU A 690 -8.11 4.25 -0.73
CA LEU A 690 -8.82 3.25 0.06
C LEU A 690 -8.85 3.62 1.54
N ASN A 691 -7.68 3.95 2.11
CA ASN A 691 -7.58 4.34 3.51
C ASN A 691 -8.46 5.56 3.81
N SER A 692 -8.39 6.61 2.98
CA SER A 692 -9.20 7.81 3.14
C SER A 692 -10.70 7.52 3.04
N MET A 693 -11.11 6.66 2.10
CA MET A 693 -12.50 6.26 1.92
C MET A 693 -13.01 5.45 3.11
N VAL A 694 -12.28 4.42 3.55
CA VAL A 694 -12.70 3.55 4.66
C VAL A 694 -12.76 4.32 5.98
N PHE A 695 -11.72 5.12 6.29
CA PHE A 695 -11.74 5.97 7.48
C PHE A 695 -12.81 7.06 7.40
N GLY A 696 -13.07 7.62 6.21
CA GLY A 696 -14.16 8.56 5.97
C GLY A 696 -15.54 7.95 6.27
N VAL A 697 -15.77 6.72 5.80
CA VAL A 697 -17.00 5.96 6.10
C VAL A 697 -17.09 5.66 7.60
N PHE A 698 -16.01 5.22 8.23
CA PHE A 698 -15.99 4.97 9.69
C PHE A 698 -16.29 6.24 10.48
N ALA A 699 -15.69 7.36 10.10
CA ALA A 699 -15.94 8.66 10.75
C ALA A 699 -17.38 9.12 10.56
N ALA A 700 -17.95 8.98 9.36
CA ALA A 700 -19.35 9.33 9.08
C ALA A 700 -20.32 8.46 9.88
N VAL A 701 -20.11 7.15 9.92
CA VAL A 701 -20.91 6.20 10.71
C VAL A 701 -20.80 6.53 12.20
N ALA A 702 -19.57 6.71 12.72
CA ALA A 702 -19.35 7.04 14.12
C ALA A 702 -19.99 8.37 14.51
N LEU A 703 -19.88 9.39 13.67
CA LEU A 703 -20.51 10.70 13.89
C LEU A 703 -22.04 10.60 13.91
N SER A 704 -22.62 9.87 12.94
CA SER A 704 -24.09 9.66 12.88
C SER A 704 -24.60 8.95 14.13
N ILE A 705 -23.90 7.89 14.56
CA ILE A 705 -24.22 7.16 15.77
C ILE A 705 -24.05 8.07 17.02
N ALA A 706 -23.02 8.91 17.05
CA ALA A 706 -22.76 9.84 18.15
C ALA A 706 -23.87 10.90 18.27
N VAL A 707 -24.31 11.48 17.15
CA VAL A 707 -25.41 12.47 17.15
C VAL A 707 -26.70 11.83 17.67
N VAL A 708 -27.05 10.63 17.20
CA VAL A 708 -28.23 9.89 17.67
C VAL A 708 -28.11 9.55 19.16
N GLY A 709 -26.93 9.14 19.62
CA GLY A 709 -26.67 8.81 21.02
C GLY A 709 -26.80 10.01 21.96
N VAL A 710 -26.17 11.13 21.59
CA VAL A 710 -26.27 12.39 22.36
C VAL A 710 -27.71 12.89 22.41
N ALA A 711 -28.39 12.91 21.26
CA ALA A 711 -29.80 13.33 21.17
C ALA A 711 -30.69 12.43 22.03
N GLY A 712 -30.46 11.12 22.02
CA GLY A 712 -31.17 10.14 22.87
C GLY A 712 -30.96 10.38 24.36
N VAL A 713 -29.73 10.65 24.79
CA VAL A 713 -29.41 10.92 26.20
C VAL A 713 -30.00 12.27 26.65
N LEU A 714 -29.95 13.32 25.83
CA LEU A 714 -30.56 14.61 26.15
C LEU A 714 -32.08 14.51 26.23
N ALA A 715 -32.74 13.85 25.27
CA ALA A 715 -34.17 13.61 25.27
C ALA A 715 -34.61 12.82 26.51
N PHE A 716 -33.81 11.81 26.91
CA PHE A 716 -34.05 11.05 28.12
C PHE A 716 -33.91 11.93 29.40
N SER A 717 -32.82 12.74 29.46
CA SER A 717 -32.58 13.65 30.58
C SER A 717 -33.71 14.65 30.77
N VAL A 718 -34.24 15.19 29.70
CA VAL A 718 -35.43 16.09 29.71
C VAL A 718 -36.68 15.32 30.16
N SER A 719 -36.93 14.14 29.58
CA SER A 719 -38.11 13.31 29.97
C SER A 719 -38.10 12.88 31.41
N ALA A 720 -36.94 12.58 31.98
CA ALA A 720 -36.78 12.18 33.38
C ALA A 720 -36.95 13.36 34.36
N ARG A 721 -36.80 14.59 33.89
CA ARG A 721 -36.91 15.84 34.69
C ARG A 721 -38.19 16.64 34.38
N THR A 722 -39.14 16.09 33.63
CA THR A 722 -40.36 16.81 33.19
C THR A 722 -41.12 17.39 34.38
N ARG A 723 -41.24 16.63 35.48
CA ARG A 723 -41.90 17.10 36.71
C ARG A 723 -41.15 18.23 37.40
N GLU A 724 -39.81 18.13 37.47
CA GLU A 724 -38.93 19.19 38.00
C GLU A 724 -39.03 20.45 37.17
N PHE A 725 -38.99 20.34 35.83
CA PHE A 725 -39.13 21.47 34.91
C PHE A 725 -40.55 22.09 35.03
N GLY A 726 -41.59 21.28 35.20
CA GLY A 726 -42.94 21.77 35.40
C GLY A 726 -43.05 22.61 36.72
N ILE A 727 -42.46 22.14 37.80
CA ILE A 727 -42.41 22.86 39.09
C ILE A 727 -41.63 24.17 38.92
N ARG A 728 -40.44 24.15 38.29
CA ARG A 728 -39.64 25.35 38.06
C ARG A 728 -40.35 26.39 37.18
N LEU A 729 -41.05 25.95 36.15
CA LEU A 729 -41.90 26.83 35.33
C LEU A 729 -43.05 27.43 36.12
N ALA A 730 -43.73 26.62 36.97
CA ALA A 730 -44.81 27.10 37.84
C ALA A 730 -44.33 28.11 38.88
N LEU A 731 -43.05 27.98 39.28
CA LEU A 731 -42.38 28.95 40.23
C LEU A 731 -41.78 30.19 39.49
N GLY A 732 -42.07 30.38 38.17
CA GLY A 732 -41.65 31.57 37.43
C GLY A 732 -40.28 31.45 36.72
N SER A 733 -39.67 30.29 36.60
CA SER A 733 -38.44 30.12 35.90
C SER A 733 -38.64 30.35 34.38
N GLN A 734 -37.76 31.11 33.73
CA GLN A 734 -37.84 31.34 32.30
C GLN A 734 -37.52 30.09 31.50
N PRO A 735 -38.29 29.73 30.43
CA PRO A 735 -38.05 28.57 29.59
C PRO A 735 -36.65 28.56 28.97
N GLN A 736 -36.10 29.73 28.64
CA GLN A 736 -34.75 29.89 28.08
C GLN A 736 -33.64 29.44 29.05
N ARG A 737 -33.80 29.59 30.33
CA ARG A 737 -32.83 29.09 31.33
C ARG A 737 -32.80 27.57 31.35
N LEU A 738 -33.96 26.91 31.33
CA LEU A 738 -34.03 25.45 31.32
C LEU A 738 -33.42 24.90 30.04
N PHE A 739 -33.68 25.54 28.88
CA PHE A 739 -33.08 25.17 27.60
C PHE A 739 -31.55 25.34 27.63
N ARG A 740 -31.06 26.44 28.18
CA ARG A 740 -29.62 26.68 28.34
C ARG A 740 -28.93 25.64 29.25
N ASP A 741 -29.58 25.21 30.33
CA ASP A 741 -29.06 24.17 31.20
C ASP A 741 -28.91 22.83 30.50
N VAL A 742 -29.88 22.42 29.65
CA VAL A 742 -29.82 21.19 28.87
C VAL A 742 -28.72 21.26 27.80
N ILE A 743 -28.59 22.37 27.06
CA ILE A 743 -27.53 22.57 26.09
C ILE A 743 -26.15 22.56 26.74
N SER A 744 -26.00 23.24 27.88
CA SER A 744 -24.71 23.29 28.60
C SER A 744 -24.27 21.92 29.11
N GLU A 745 -25.19 21.04 29.52
CA GLU A 745 -24.90 19.67 29.91
C GLU A 745 -24.41 18.86 28.67
N GLY A 746 -25.05 19.01 27.50
CA GLY A 746 -24.60 18.39 26.24
C GLY A 746 -23.22 18.90 25.78
N ALA A 747 -23.00 20.21 25.83
CA ALA A 747 -21.74 20.84 25.49
C ALA A 747 -20.57 20.39 26.40
N ALA A 748 -20.83 20.29 27.71
CA ALA A 748 -19.81 19.80 28.64
C ALA A 748 -19.40 18.33 28.34
N MET A 749 -20.36 17.46 28.02
CA MET A 749 -20.07 16.09 27.61
C MET A 749 -19.29 16.04 26.27
N ALA A 750 -19.66 16.88 25.30
CA ALA A 750 -18.98 16.96 24.03
C ALA A 750 -17.53 17.44 24.21
N THR A 751 -17.32 18.50 24.99
CA THR A 751 -15.98 19.02 25.29
C THR A 751 -15.12 17.97 26.00
N ALA A 752 -15.67 17.32 27.03
CA ALA A 752 -14.95 16.25 27.73
C ALA A 752 -14.57 15.08 26.78
N GLY A 753 -15.47 14.68 25.88
CA GLY A 753 -15.21 13.65 24.88
C GLY A 753 -14.13 14.07 23.88
N ILE A 754 -14.20 15.28 23.33
CA ILE A 754 -13.19 15.82 22.42
C ILE A 754 -11.81 15.88 23.09
N VAL A 755 -11.75 16.39 24.34
CA VAL A 755 -10.48 16.46 25.10
C VAL A 755 -9.92 15.06 25.35
N ALA A 756 -10.76 14.12 25.80
CA ALA A 756 -10.34 12.73 25.99
C ALA A 756 -9.86 12.08 24.68
N GLY A 757 -10.58 12.29 23.58
CA GLY A 757 -10.19 11.82 22.24
C GLY A 757 -8.88 12.44 21.76
N ALA A 758 -8.68 13.74 21.97
CA ALA A 758 -7.44 14.42 21.64
C ALA A 758 -6.25 13.87 22.45
N VAL A 759 -6.40 13.73 23.78
CA VAL A 759 -5.35 13.18 24.64
C VAL A 759 -5.01 11.73 24.26
N PHE A 760 -6.01 10.91 23.96
CA PHE A 760 -5.80 9.52 23.54
C PHE A 760 -5.17 9.42 22.14
N GLY A 761 -5.64 10.23 21.20
CA GLY A 761 -5.14 10.24 19.81
C GLY A 761 -3.75 10.86 19.65
N PHE A 762 -3.36 11.79 20.55
CA PHE A 762 -2.06 12.46 20.51
C PHE A 762 -1.02 11.91 21.49
N ARG A 763 -1.34 10.87 22.27
CA ARG A 763 -0.34 10.25 23.14
C ARG A 763 0.80 9.68 22.29
N PRO A 764 2.08 10.07 22.52
CA PRO A 764 3.23 9.54 21.77
C PRO A 764 3.56 8.13 22.28
N GLY A 765 2.81 7.16 21.85
CA GLY A 765 3.08 5.74 22.03
C GLY A 765 3.26 5.08 20.66
N ALA A 766 4.13 4.11 20.53
CA ALA A 766 4.68 3.44 19.35
C ALA A 766 3.82 3.37 18.04
N CYS A 767 2.49 3.46 18.12
CA CYS A 767 1.60 3.55 16.95
C CYS A 767 1.53 4.94 16.29
N GLY A 768 1.54 6.03 17.12
CA GLY A 768 1.45 7.40 16.59
C GLY A 768 2.68 7.83 15.81
N ALA A 769 3.87 7.40 16.22
CA ALA A 769 5.12 7.76 15.56
C ALA A 769 5.27 7.16 14.15
N GLN A 770 4.65 6.02 13.86
CA GLN A 770 4.67 5.43 12.52
C GLN A 770 3.65 6.09 11.57
N LEU A 771 2.49 6.50 12.08
CA LEU A 771 1.53 7.34 11.35
C LEU A 771 2.15 8.70 10.97
N PHE A 772 2.99 9.25 11.86
CA PHE A 772 3.64 10.53 11.65
C PHE A 772 4.91 10.46 10.79
N ARG A 773 5.59 9.32 10.64
CA ARG A 773 6.73 9.18 9.73
C ARG A 773 6.33 9.31 8.26
N GLY A 774 5.19 8.74 7.86
CA GLY A 774 4.63 8.98 6.53
C GLY A 774 4.12 10.41 6.29
N CYS A 775 3.94 11.21 7.36
CA CYS A 775 3.53 12.63 7.30
C CYS A 775 4.68 13.62 7.47
N SER A 776 5.88 13.19 7.93
CA SER A 776 7.04 14.08 8.05
C SER A 776 7.49 14.60 6.69
N ASP A 777 7.32 13.82 5.64
CA ASP A 777 7.64 14.23 4.28
C ASP A 777 6.59 15.23 3.74
N ALA A 778 5.32 15.08 4.11
CA ALA A 778 4.28 16.06 3.79
C ALA A 778 4.43 17.41 4.54
N ARG A 779 5.14 17.45 5.69
CA ARG A 779 5.37 18.71 6.43
C ARG A 779 6.38 19.64 5.78
N ARG A 780 7.23 19.18 4.90
CA ARG A 780 8.14 20.05 4.16
C ARG A 780 7.43 20.91 3.14
N PHE A 781 6.22 20.53 2.71
CA PHE A 781 5.45 21.23 1.66
C PHE A 781 4.25 22.03 2.16
N ALA A 782 3.69 21.72 3.32
CA ALA A 782 2.58 22.51 3.85
C ALA A 782 3.10 23.57 4.82
N GLY A 783 3.33 24.78 4.33
CA GLY A 783 3.60 25.99 5.14
C GLY A 783 2.43 26.42 6.04
N VAL A 784 1.56 25.48 6.43
CA VAL A 784 0.44 25.69 7.36
C VAL A 784 0.93 25.43 8.77
N ARG A 785 1.39 26.49 9.42
CA ARG A 785 1.60 26.56 10.86
C ARG A 785 0.25 26.38 11.55
N LEU A 786 -0.12 25.18 11.91
CA LEU A 786 -1.17 24.95 12.91
C LEU A 786 -0.66 25.44 14.26
N GLY A 787 -1.23 26.53 14.76
CA GLY A 787 -0.89 27.17 16.06
C GLY A 787 -1.03 26.26 17.29
N VAL A 788 -1.55 25.04 17.14
CA VAL A 788 -1.72 24.04 18.20
C VAL A 788 -0.40 23.36 18.55
N CYS A 789 0.59 23.24 17.61
CA CYS A 789 1.90 22.67 17.93
C CYS A 789 2.80 23.61 18.75
N ALA A 790 2.59 24.93 18.68
CA ALA A 790 3.37 25.90 19.45
C ALA A 790 3.02 25.92 20.94
N ALA A 791 1.79 25.55 21.31
CA ALA A 791 1.37 25.47 22.72
C ALA A 791 1.96 24.22 23.43
N TYR A 792 2.13 23.11 22.70
CA TYR A 792 2.66 21.86 23.26
C TYR A 792 4.17 21.89 23.53
N CYS A 793 4.94 22.56 22.66
CA CYS A 793 6.39 22.72 22.88
C CYS A 793 6.77 23.66 24.03
N ARG A 794 5.82 24.43 24.59
CA ARG A 794 6.05 25.26 25.80
C ARG A 794 5.77 24.53 27.14
N GLY A 795 5.00 23.44 27.12
CA GLY A 795 4.66 22.64 28.28
C GLY A 795 5.78 21.72 28.76
N ASP A 796 6.66 21.25 27.87
CA ASP A 796 7.69 20.25 28.20
C ASP A 796 8.97 20.83 28.85
N ARG A 797 9.04 22.13 29.13
CA ARG A 797 10.22 22.75 29.80
C ARG A 797 10.23 22.64 31.31
N ILE A 798 9.23 22.03 31.93
CA ILE A 798 9.16 21.99 33.41
C ILE A 798 9.58 20.63 34.02
N ASN A 799 9.73 19.55 33.24
CA ASN A 799 10.02 18.23 33.84
C ASN A 799 11.18 17.42 33.20
N ALA A 800 12.20 18.05 32.65
CA ALA A 800 13.39 17.32 32.14
C ALA A 800 14.71 17.94 32.62
N ALA A 801 14.92 17.96 33.94
CA ALA A 801 16.23 18.07 34.55
C ALA A 801 16.82 16.66 34.70
N GLY A 802 17.37 16.06 33.68
CA GLY A 802 17.92 14.71 33.77
C GLY A 802 18.35 13.99 32.50
N SER A 803 18.74 14.66 31.42
CA SER A 803 19.57 14.01 30.36
C SER A 803 20.11 15.04 29.36
N ALA A 804 21.09 15.81 29.81
CA ALA A 804 21.68 16.92 29.03
C ALA A 804 22.96 16.50 28.30
N ARG A 805 23.01 15.42 27.54
CA ARG A 805 24.20 15.09 26.71
C ARG A 805 23.96 14.72 25.25
N SER A 806 22.72 14.49 24.81
CA SER A 806 22.44 14.14 23.40
C SER A 806 21.81 15.26 22.56
N ALA A 807 21.43 16.40 23.16
CA ALA A 807 20.70 17.48 22.48
C ALA A 807 21.59 18.57 21.86
N ARG A 808 22.93 18.52 22.04
CA ARG A 808 23.82 19.60 21.54
C ARG A 808 24.29 19.46 20.08
N ARG A 809 24.00 18.38 19.38
CA ARG A 809 24.41 18.23 17.96
C ARG A 809 23.37 18.61 16.90
N CYS A 810 22.13 18.83 17.27
CA CYS A 810 21.09 19.20 16.30
C CYS A 810 20.75 20.71 16.24
N TYR A 811 21.34 21.55 17.10
CA TYR A 811 20.95 22.96 17.22
C TYR A 811 21.90 23.95 16.49
N SER A 812 23.00 23.50 15.92
CA SER A 812 24.00 24.40 15.29
C SER A 812 23.86 24.62 13.79
N SER A 813 23.03 23.82 13.08
CA SER A 813 22.93 23.94 11.62
C SER A 813 21.69 24.69 11.11
N THR A 814 20.69 24.94 11.97
CA THR A 814 19.42 25.53 11.50
C THR A 814 19.30 27.04 11.80
N THR A 815 20.10 27.57 12.73
CA THR A 815 19.97 28.97 13.15
C THR A 815 20.74 29.96 12.26
N HIS A 816 21.73 29.49 11.49
CA HIS A 816 22.52 30.36 10.62
C HIS A 816 21.88 30.68 9.25
N ARG A 817 20.84 29.92 8.82
CA ARG A 817 20.15 30.16 7.54
C ARG A 817 18.89 31.01 7.65
N VAL A 818 18.36 31.24 8.83
CA VAL A 818 17.13 32.05 9.01
C VAL A 818 17.45 33.54 9.19
N ILE A 819 18.63 33.88 9.71
CA ILE A 819 19.02 35.29 9.96
C ILE A 819 19.46 36.02 8.69
N LEU A 820 19.91 35.33 7.64
CA LEU A 820 20.32 35.95 6.38
C LEU A 820 19.16 36.21 5.38
N ARG A 821 17.98 35.65 5.61
CA ARG A 821 16.82 35.90 4.71
C ARG A 821 15.86 36.98 5.15
N THR A 822 15.96 37.47 6.37
CA THR A 822 15.13 38.60 6.87
C THR A 822 15.76 39.97 6.71
N ARG A 823 17.01 40.05 6.25
CA ARG A 823 17.72 41.34 6.06
C ARG A 823 17.57 41.93 4.65
N ASN A 824 17.05 41.17 3.68
CA ASN A 824 16.84 41.61 2.29
C ASN A 824 15.37 41.88 1.92
N LEU A 825 14.47 42.04 2.89
CA LEU A 825 13.07 42.42 2.68
C LEU A 825 12.68 43.72 3.39
N LEU A 826 13.68 44.49 3.86
CA LEU A 826 13.51 45.85 4.43
C LEU A 826 14.64 46.77 3.98
N LEU A 827 14.87 46.87 2.66
CA LEU A 827 15.48 48.01 1.97
C LEU A 827 14.89 48.09 0.56
#